data_dec4810cebf9a5c723d71a077a87b38d
#
_entry.id   dec4810cebf9a5c723d71a077a87b38d
#
_cell.length_a   1.000
_cell.length_b   1.000
_cell.length_c   1.000
_cell.angle_alpha   90.00
_cell.angle_beta   90.00
_cell.angle_gamma   90.00
#
_symmetry.space_group_name_H-M   'P 1'
#
loop_
_entity.id
_entity.type
_entity.pdbx_description
1 polymer ?
#
loop_
_entity_poly.entity_id
_entity_poly.type
_entity_poly.pdbx_seq_one_letter_code
_entity_poly.pdbx_strand_id
1 'polypeptide(L)'
;MKYVYMFSEGNKDMRNLLGGKGANLAEMTSIGLPVPRGFTVTTEACTAYYDAGKVISKDIIDEIYEKLSELEKITGKKMGDMENPLLVSVRSGARASMPGMMDTVLNLGLNDEVCVSFAKATNNKRFVYDSYRRFIMMFADVVKGYSKNSFERILDKYKEDKGVSYDTELDENDMYDIAMKFKDVYKELSGVEFPQDPKEQLIEAVTAVFRSWNNERAIYYRRMNDIPSSWGTAVNVQEMVYGNKGDDCGTGVAFTRNPATGEKKLYGEYLMNAQGEDVVAGVRTPKTIDTLAETMPEAYNEFVKTCEILEKHYKDMQDMEFTIENGKLFMLQTRNGKRTAAAALKIAVDLYNEGMLTKEEALLKVEPKQLDQLLHPNFDTEALKEAKVIATGLAASPGAGCGKIYFTAEEVTEAAKRGEDTILVRLETSPEDIEGMNLAKGVLTIRGGMTSHAAVVARGMGRCCVSGCGELTISEENKTLITKDGEVFKEGDYISVDGSTGKVYGGEVKTVEPEISGDFETFMKWADEVRKLQVRTNADTPRDAKQALKFGAEGIGLCRTEHMFFEEERIFAIRQMIVSDTVEQREKALAKLLPMQRGDFEELYKEMKGYPVTIRFLDPPLHEFVPHTDDEIRPLAKELGMTFEALKDKIATLHEFNPMMGHRGCRLAVTYPEIAKMQTRAVMEAAINVDKSGIKVVPEIMIPLVGEKKELAYVKGIVVDTINEVFKEQNYKLDYKIGTMIEIPRAALTADEIAEEAEFFSFGTNDLTQMTFGFSRDDAGKFLNDYYNKQILESNPFARIDEKGVGKLVKMAAEMGRKTRKDIHLGICGEHGGDPATIDFCHRVGLDYVSCSPYRVPIARLAAAQAAINNK
;
A
#
# COMPACT_ATOMS: atom_id res chain seq x y z
N MET A 1 3.28 28.51 -23.85
CA MET A 1 3.60 27.71 -22.65
C MET A 1 4.97 27.09 -22.86
N LYS A 2 5.84 27.03 -21.85
CA LYS A 2 7.17 26.45 -21.99
C LYS A 2 7.15 24.98 -21.65
N TYR A 3 7.55 24.11 -22.57
CA TYR A 3 7.50 22.66 -22.41
C TYR A 3 8.87 21.99 -22.21
N VAL A 4 9.95 22.71 -22.49
CA VAL A 4 11.32 22.14 -22.44
C VAL A 4 12.25 23.05 -21.64
N TYR A 5 12.98 22.47 -20.70
CA TYR A 5 13.91 23.17 -19.81
C TYR A 5 15.29 22.54 -19.88
N MET A 6 16.32 23.34 -20.10
CA MET A 6 17.70 22.91 -19.88
C MET A 6 17.89 22.57 -18.39
N PHE A 7 18.82 21.68 -18.05
CA PHE A 7 19.11 21.39 -16.64
C PHE A 7 19.54 22.66 -15.88
N SER A 8 20.24 23.57 -16.53
CA SER A 8 20.64 24.89 -15.94
C SER A 8 19.45 25.80 -15.64
N GLU A 9 18.28 25.55 -16.19
CA GLU A 9 17.07 26.37 -16.01
C GLU A 9 16.14 25.85 -14.89
N GLY A 10 16.46 24.70 -14.26
CA GLY A 10 15.62 24.07 -13.27
C GLY A 10 16.26 23.94 -11.90
N ASN A 11 15.48 23.46 -10.94
CA ASN A 11 15.90 23.16 -9.57
C ASN A 11 15.03 22.05 -8.94
N LYS A 12 15.39 21.62 -7.73
CA LYS A 12 14.69 20.53 -7.01
C LYS A 12 13.21 20.81 -6.72
N ASP A 13 12.81 22.07 -6.65
CA ASP A 13 11.42 22.45 -6.31
C ASP A 13 10.48 22.32 -7.51
N MET A 14 11.02 22.16 -8.72
CA MET A 14 10.28 21.96 -9.96
C MET A 14 9.90 20.49 -10.23
N ARG A 15 9.82 19.68 -9.22
CA ARG A 15 9.55 18.24 -9.34
C ARG A 15 8.23 17.92 -10.06
N ASN A 16 7.20 18.75 -9.86
CA ASN A 16 5.92 18.56 -10.52
C ASN A 16 6.00 18.73 -12.04
N LEU A 17 6.88 19.57 -12.50
CA LEU A 17 7.07 19.91 -13.90
C LEU A 17 8.16 19.06 -14.59
N LEU A 18 9.28 18.89 -13.91
CA LEU A 18 10.46 18.20 -14.45
C LEU A 18 10.53 16.72 -14.09
N GLY A 19 9.60 16.23 -13.26
CA GLY A 19 9.70 14.92 -12.65
C GLY A 19 10.81 14.85 -11.58
N GLY A 20 10.92 13.75 -10.89
CA GLY A 20 11.94 13.57 -9.86
C GLY A 20 13.37 13.56 -10.41
N LYS A 21 13.61 12.83 -11.49
CA LYS A 21 14.93 12.78 -12.16
C LYS A 21 15.35 14.13 -12.71
N GLY A 22 14.46 14.78 -13.46
CA GLY A 22 14.77 16.06 -14.10
C GLY A 22 15.08 17.16 -13.08
N ALA A 23 14.29 17.26 -12.03
CA ALA A 23 14.51 18.21 -10.95
C ALA A 23 15.85 17.97 -10.24
N ASN A 24 16.20 16.73 -9.97
CA ASN A 24 17.48 16.39 -9.32
C ASN A 24 18.69 16.57 -10.24
N LEU A 25 18.57 16.28 -11.52
CA LEU A 25 19.62 16.59 -12.50
C LEU A 25 19.88 18.10 -12.58
N ALA A 26 18.83 18.89 -12.61
CA ALA A 26 18.91 20.34 -12.57
C ALA A 26 19.57 20.84 -11.28
N GLU A 27 19.17 20.31 -10.14
CA GLU A 27 19.73 20.68 -8.83
C GLU A 27 21.21 20.33 -8.71
N MET A 28 21.60 19.10 -9.09
CA MET A 28 23.02 18.70 -9.10
C MET A 28 23.86 19.60 -10.02
N THR A 29 23.31 19.98 -11.15
CA THR A 29 23.96 20.93 -12.08
C THR A 29 24.15 22.27 -11.41
N SER A 30 23.16 22.83 -10.74
CA SER A 30 23.20 24.13 -10.08
C SER A 30 24.19 24.19 -8.93
N ILE A 31 24.41 23.11 -8.20
CA ILE A 31 25.39 23.03 -7.10
C ILE A 31 26.82 22.66 -7.57
N GLY A 32 27.02 22.54 -8.87
CA GLY A 32 28.36 22.38 -9.47
C GLY A 32 28.90 20.95 -9.50
N LEU A 33 28.05 19.94 -9.35
CA LEU A 33 28.46 18.54 -9.51
C LEU A 33 28.68 18.17 -10.99
N PRO A 34 29.50 17.17 -11.28
CA PRO A 34 29.82 16.75 -12.64
C PRO A 34 28.65 15.96 -13.25
N VAL A 35 27.66 16.67 -13.76
CA VAL A 35 26.47 16.12 -14.41
C VAL A 35 26.59 16.30 -15.92
N PRO A 36 26.45 15.25 -16.73
CA PRO A 36 26.32 15.40 -18.18
C PRO A 36 25.18 16.35 -18.53
N ARG A 37 25.38 17.20 -19.51
CA ARG A 37 24.42 18.25 -19.88
C ARG A 37 23.19 17.69 -20.57
N GLY A 38 22.10 18.41 -20.50
CA GLY A 38 20.85 17.95 -21.10
C GLY A 38 19.69 18.89 -20.85
N PHE A 39 18.51 18.41 -21.23
CA PHE A 39 17.25 19.10 -21.03
C PHE A 39 16.14 18.14 -20.67
N THR A 40 15.09 18.69 -20.09
CA THR A 40 13.90 17.91 -19.71
C THR A 40 12.69 18.39 -20.49
N VAL A 41 11.98 17.47 -21.14
CA VAL A 41 10.65 17.67 -21.70
C VAL A 41 9.64 17.42 -20.57
N THR A 42 8.80 18.39 -20.28
CA THR A 42 8.02 18.43 -19.05
C THR A 42 6.87 17.42 -18.98
N THR A 43 6.37 17.20 -17.77
CA THR A 43 5.15 16.42 -17.52
C THR A 43 3.92 17.04 -18.20
N GLU A 44 3.88 18.36 -18.36
CA GLU A 44 2.82 19.07 -19.09
C GLU A 44 2.83 18.72 -20.58
N ALA A 45 4.00 18.54 -21.18
CA ALA A 45 4.12 18.05 -22.56
C ALA A 45 3.55 16.64 -22.72
N CYS A 46 3.74 15.77 -21.73
CA CYS A 46 3.12 14.44 -21.71
C CYS A 46 1.60 14.53 -21.66
N THR A 47 1.06 15.36 -20.79
CA THR A 47 -0.40 15.59 -20.69
C THR A 47 -0.95 16.13 -22.01
N ALA A 48 -0.27 17.09 -22.62
CA ALA A 48 -0.65 17.64 -23.93
C ALA A 48 -0.63 16.58 -25.04
N TYR A 49 0.32 15.65 -25.00
CA TYR A 49 0.39 14.50 -25.92
C TYR A 49 -0.87 13.62 -25.84
N TYR A 50 -1.31 13.29 -24.62
CA TYR A 50 -2.54 12.50 -24.45
C TYR A 50 -3.80 13.26 -24.81
N ASP A 51 -3.89 14.55 -24.44
CA ASP A 51 -5.04 15.41 -24.80
C ASP A 51 -5.20 15.59 -26.30
N ALA A 52 -4.09 15.58 -27.04
CA ALA A 52 -4.07 15.68 -28.49
C ALA A 52 -4.28 14.33 -29.23
N GLY A 53 -4.70 13.28 -28.51
CA GLY A 53 -4.93 11.97 -29.10
C GLY A 53 -3.66 11.16 -29.38
N LYS A 54 -2.67 11.26 -28.51
CA LYS A 54 -1.36 10.58 -28.58
C LYS A 54 -0.48 11.07 -29.73
N VAL A 55 -0.46 12.37 -29.90
CA VAL A 55 0.40 13.07 -30.88
C VAL A 55 1.13 14.21 -30.20
N ILE A 56 2.44 14.29 -30.41
CA ILE A 56 3.23 15.45 -29.95
C ILE A 56 2.97 16.60 -30.93
N SER A 57 2.54 17.76 -30.42
CA SER A 57 2.28 18.93 -31.22
C SER A 57 3.57 19.48 -31.86
N LYS A 58 3.42 20.15 -33.00
CA LYS A 58 4.55 20.78 -33.70
C LYS A 58 5.29 21.76 -32.78
N ASP A 59 4.57 22.52 -31.96
CA ASP A 59 5.17 23.50 -31.06
C ASP A 59 6.11 22.86 -30.05
N ILE A 60 5.74 21.69 -29.52
CA ILE A 60 6.60 20.93 -28.60
C ILE A 60 7.82 20.38 -29.34
N ILE A 61 7.64 19.85 -30.55
CA ILE A 61 8.73 19.33 -31.37
C ILE A 61 9.73 20.46 -31.70
N ASP A 62 9.25 21.63 -32.09
CA ASP A 62 10.08 22.78 -32.40
C ASP A 62 10.88 23.23 -31.16
N GLU A 63 10.24 23.21 -29.97
CA GLU A 63 10.92 23.53 -28.71
C GLU A 63 11.98 22.49 -28.33
N ILE A 64 11.73 21.21 -28.59
CA ILE A 64 12.74 20.14 -28.41
C ILE A 64 13.95 20.39 -29.32
N TYR A 65 13.74 20.73 -30.57
CA TYR A 65 14.84 21.02 -31.52
C TYR A 65 15.60 22.27 -31.15
N GLU A 66 14.92 23.29 -30.65
CA GLU A 66 15.58 24.52 -30.14
C GLU A 66 16.52 24.16 -28.98
N LYS A 67 16.06 23.39 -28.02
CA LYS A 67 16.85 22.97 -26.85
C LYS A 67 17.96 21.98 -27.22
N LEU A 68 17.73 21.12 -28.21
CA LEU A 68 18.79 20.30 -28.80
C LEU A 68 19.90 21.15 -29.39
N SER A 69 19.56 22.18 -30.15
CA SER A 69 20.52 23.15 -30.72
C SER A 69 21.33 23.85 -29.64
N GLU A 70 20.69 24.25 -28.55
CA GLU A 70 21.35 24.82 -27.37
C GLU A 70 22.30 23.80 -26.70
N LEU A 71 21.87 22.54 -26.54
CA LEU A 71 22.72 21.50 -26.03
C LEU A 71 23.95 21.22 -26.90
N GLU A 72 23.77 21.21 -28.20
CA GLU A 72 24.89 21.11 -29.18
C GLU A 72 25.92 22.22 -28.99
N LYS A 73 25.49 23.47 -28.82
CA LYS A 73 26.36 24.60 -28.55
C LYS A 73 27.13 24.46 -27.24
N ILE A 74 26.42 24.05 -26.16
CA ILE A 74 27.05 23.93 -24.84
C ILE A 74 28.08 22.81 -24.80
N THR A 75 27.77 21.67 -25.43
CA THR A 75 28.66 20.50 -25.44
C THR A 75 29.79 20.58 -26.45
N GLY A 76 29.65 21.46 -27.46
CA GLY A 76 30.56 21.52 -28.61
C GLY A 76 30.47 20.30 -29.53
N LYS A 77 29.40 19.51 -29.39
CA LYS A 77 29.12 18.32 -30.19
C LYS A 77 27.83 18.53 -30.97
N LYS A 78 27.68 17.84 -32.08
CA LYS A 78 26.49 17.97 -32.92
C LYS A 78 25.90 16.60 -33.20
N MET A 79 24.60 16.47 -33.10
CA MET A 79 23.89 15.21 -33.42
C MET A 79 24.01 14.90 -34.90
N GLY A 80 24.46 13.68 -35.22
CA GLY A 80 24.75 13.28 -36.58
C GLY A 80 26.08 13.74 -37.17
N ASP A 81 26.93 14.41 -36.40
CA ASP A 81 28.26 14.83 -36.84
C ASP A 81 29.17 13.62 -37.07
N MET A 82 30.03 13.75 -38.06
CA MET A 82 30.91 12.68 -38.46
C MET A 82 32.21 12.57 -37.63
N GLU A 83 32.63 13.61 -36.99
CA GLU A 83 33.87 13.62 -36.20
C GLU A 83 33.64 13.60 -34.68
N ASN A 84 32.72 14.41 -34.20
CA ASN A 84 32.40 14.51 -32.79
C ASN A 84 30.90 14.50 -32.56
N PRO A 85 30.25 13.33 -32.74
CA PRO A 85 28.81 13.24 -32.64
C PRO A 85 28.30 13.41 -31.20
N LEU A 86 27.20 14.17 -31.06
CA LEU A 86 26.42 14.19 -29.85
C LEU A 86 25.54 12.93 -29.81
N LEU A 87 25.79 12.08 -28.84
CA LEU A 87 24.89 10.98 -28.51
C LEU A 87 24.15 11.32 -27.20
N VAL A 88 22.90 10.93 -27.11
CA VAL A 88 22.07 11.22 -25.93
C VAL A 88 21.41 9.97 -25.38
N SER A 89 21.11 10.02 -24.09
CA SER A 89 20.15 9.10 -23.46
C SER A 89 18.79 9.77 -23.41
N VAL A 90 17.74 9.00 -23.55
CA VAL A 90 16.35 9.44 -23.40
C VAL A 90 15.72 8.60 -22.29
N ARG A 91 15.39 9.24 -21.18
CA ARG A 91 14.95 8.57 -19.96
C ARG A 91 13.64 9.15 -19.45
N SER A 92 12.76 8.32 -18.96
CA SER A 92 11.56 8.74 -18.24
C SER A 92 11.89 9.38 -16.88
N GLY A 93 11.02 10.26 -16.40
CA GLY A 93 11.13 10.88 -15.08
C GLY A 93 9.79 11.34 -14.54
N ALA A 94 9.06 10.47 -13.87
CA ALA A 94 7.82 10.82 -13.21
C ALA A 94 8.06 11.57 -11.89
N ARG A 95 7.04 12.23 -11.35
CA ARG A 95 7.09 12.89 -10.03
C ARG A 95 7.41 11.90 -8.91
N ALA A 96 6.81 10.72 -8.98
CA ALA A 96 7.08 9.61 -8.08
C ALA A 96 8.01 8.59 -8.75
N SER A 97 8.87 7.96 -7.96
CA SER A 97 9.74 6.89 -8.46
C SER A 97 8.92 5.67 -8.86
N MET A 98 9.09 5.23 -10.10
CA MET A 98 8.41 4.05 -10.66
C MET A 98 9.45 3.10 -11.27
N PRO A 99 10.22 2.36 -10.45
CA PRO A 99 11.33 1.54 -10.94
C PRO A 99 10.88 0.45 -11.91
N GLY A 100 11.53 0.37 -13.07
CA GLY A 100 11.25 -0.67 -14.06
C GLY A 100 9.91 -0.56 -14.81
N MET A 101 9.12 0.50 -14.54
CA MET A 101 7.80 0.67 -15.15
C MET A 101 7.83 1.46 -16.45
N MET A 102 8.86 2.27 -16.65
CA MET A 102 9.02 3.14 -17.81
C MET A 102 10.41 3.01 -18.44
N ASP A 103 10.54 3.44 -19.66
CA ASP A 103 11.59 3.05 -20.57
C ASP A 103 12.78 4.02 -20.65
N THR A 104 13.92 3.48 -21.08
CA THR A 104 15.18 4.22 -21.30
C THR A 104 15.79 3.82 -22.64
N VAL A 105 16.29 4.78 -23.41
CA VAL A 105 17.06 4.55 -24.64
C VAL A 105 18.43 5.19 -24.48
N LEU A 106 19.50 4.42 -24.68
CA LEU A 106 20.89 4.90 -24.64
C LEU A 106 21.49 4.97 -26.04
N ASN A 107 22.57 5.74 -26.19
CA ASN A 107 23.36 5.86 -27.41
C ASN A 107 22.57 6.38 -28.62
N LEU A 108 21.52 7.15 -28.40
CA LEU A 108 20.70 7.73 -29.44
C LEU A 108 21.49 8.76 -30.24
N GLY A 109 21.41 8.69 -31.57
CA GLY A 109 22.16 9.53 -32.49
C GLY A 109 23.11 8.74 -33.39
N LEU A 110 23.37 7.47 -33.08
CA LEU A 110 24.17 6.59 -33.94
C LEU A 110 23.39 6.19 -35.20
N ASN A 111 24.11 6.18 -36.31
CA ASN A 111 23.69 5.62 -37.60
C ASN A 111 24.90 5.04 -38.29
N ASP A 112 24.72 4.46 -39.48
CA ASP A 112 25.79 3.75 -40.21
C ASP A 112 26.98 4.65 -40.51
N GLU A 113 26.74 5.87 -40.98
CA GLU A 113 27.78 6.82 -41.36
C GLU A 113 28.52 7.37 -40.14
N VAL A 114 27.78 7.75 -39.09
CA VAL A 114 28.36 8.24 -37.83
C VAL A 114 29.23 7.17 -37.17
N CYS A 115 28.83 5.91 -37.18
CA CYS A 115 29.63 4.81 -36.63
C CYS A 115 30.99 4.68 -37.30
N VAL A 116 31.05 4.74 -38.64
CA VAL A 116 32.30 4.63 -39.39
C VAL A 116 33.24 5.76 -39.04
N SER A 117 32.74 7.00 -39.05
CA SER A 117 33.54 8.20 -38.75
C SER A 117 33.95 8.29 -37.29
N PHE A 118 33.05 8.00 -36.39
CA PHE A 118 33.30 8.04 -34.94
C PHE A 118 34.32 6.96 -34.54
N ALA A 119 34.26 5.78 -35.15
CA ALA A 119 35.25 4.74 -34.93
C ALA A 119 36.67 5.18 -35.33
N LYS A 120 36.80 5.91 -36.44
CA LYS A 120 38.07 6.50 -36.85
C LYS A 120 38.54 7.61 -35.91
N ALA A 121 37.65 8.53 -35.58
CA ALA A 121 37.97 9.67 -34.70
C ALA A 121 38.40 9.23 -33.29
N THR A 122 37.75 8.22 -32.73
CA THR A 122 38.06 7.68 -31.38
C THR A 122 39.18 6.64 -31.41
N ASN A 123 39.56 6.16 -32.61
CA ASN A 123 40.42 4.97 -32.76
C ASN A 123 39.96 3.77 -31.91
N ASN A 124 38.65 3.61 -31.78
CA ASN A 124 38.03 2.55 -30.94
C ASN A 124 36.77 2.02 -31.61
N LYS A 125 36.97 1.23 -32.66
CA LYS A 125 35.90 0.58 -33.44
C LYS A 125 35.02 -0.29 -32.55
N ARG A 126 35.64 -1.03 -31.63
CA ARG A 126 34.91 -1.93 -30.71
C ARG A 126 33.87 -1.16 -29.90
N PHE A 127 34.25 -0.08 -29.25
CA PHE A 127 33.37 0.77 -28.46
C PHE A 127 32.18 1.29 -29.26
N VAL A 128 32.44 1.79 -30.48
CA VAL A 128 31.39 2.40 -31.30
C VAL A 128 30.36 1.37 -31.75
N TYR A 129 30.79 0.18 -32.19
CA TYR A 129 29.85 -0.85 -32.61
C TYR A 129 29.22 -1.61 -31.45
N ASP A 130 29.85 -1.68 -30.27
CA ASP A 130 29.21 -2.11 -29.04
C ASP A 130 28.06 -1.17 -28.67
N SER A 131 28.28 0.13 -28.74
CA SER A 131 27.26 1.15 -28.50
C SER A 131 26.15 1.12 -29.55
N TYR A 132 26.48 0.86 -30.80
CA TYR A 132 25.48 0.79 -31.88
C TYR A 132 24.56 -0.44 -31.76
N ARG A 133 25.12 -1.62 -31.47
CA ARG A 133 24.28 -2.80 -31.22
C ARG A 133 23.34 -2.62 -30.05
N ARG A 134 23.81 -2.01 -28.96
CA ARG A 134 23.00 -1.69 -27.78
C ARG A 134 21.86 -0.75 -28.14
N PHE A 135 22.15 0.27 -28.91
CA PHE A 135 21.15 1.24 -29.35
C PHE A 135 20.07 0.60 -30.24
N ILE A 136 20.46 -0.22 -31.21
CA ILE A 136 19.51 -0.92 -32.09
C ILE A 136 18.57 -1.82 -31.28
N MET A 137 19.13 -2.61 -30.37
CA MET A 137 18.34 -3.50 -29.51
C MET A 137 17.38 -2.72 -28.60
N MET A 138 17.85 -1.68 -27.92
CA MET A 138 17.03 -0.86 -27.06
C MET A 138 15.94 -0.11 -27.84
N PHE A 139 16.26 0.42 -29.00
CA PHE A 139 15.29 1.10 -29.85
C PHE A 139 14.20 0.14 -30.33
N ALA A 140 14.56 -1.06 -30.71
CA ALA A 140 13.62 -2.09 -31.10
C ALA A 140 12.68 -2.49 -29.95
N ASP A 141 13.23 -2.70 -28.76
CA ASP A 141 12.47 -3.12 -27.57
C ASP A 141 11.60 -1.98 -27.03
N VAL A 142 12.21 -0.85 -26.74
CA VAL A 142 11.57 0.28 -26.08
C VAL A 142 10.67 1.08 -27.02
N VAL A 143 11.16 1.45 -28.19
CA VAL A 143 10.44 2.35 -29.09
C VAL A 143 9.42 1.61 -29.93
N LYS A 144 9.76 0.43 -30.40
CA LYS A 144 8.92 -0.35 -31.31
C LYS A 144 8.15 -1.49 -30.64
N GLY A 145 8.53 -1.87 -29.41
CA GLY A 145 7.87 -2.94 -28.66
C GLY A 145 8.22 -4.35 -29.14
N TYR A 146 9.35 -4.54 -29.83
CA TYR A 146 9.83 -5.84 -30.23
C TYR A 146 10.67 -6.48 -29.14
N SER A 147 10.44 -7.76 -28.85
CA SER A 147 11.21 -8.47 -27.83
C SER A 147 12.72 -8.46 -28.13
N LYS A 148 13.52 -8.14 -27.14
CA LYS A 148 14.99 -8.20 -27.23
C LYS A 148 15.57 -9.61 -27.36
N ASN A 149 14.77 -10.65 -27.11
CA ASN A 149 15.24 -12.05 -27.13
C ASN A 149 15.91 -12.46 -28.46
N SER A 150 15.39 -11.97 -29.59
CA SER A 150 15.97 -12.28 -30.91
C SER A 150 17.38 -11.70 -31.06
N PHE A 151 17.63 -10.55 -30.46
CA PHE A 151 18.94 -9.90 -30.46
C PHE A 151 19.89 -10.59 -29.48
N GLU A 152 19.43 -10.91 -28.31
CA GLU A 152 20.23 -11.58 -27.25
C GLU A 152 20.73 -12.94 -27.72
N ARG A 153 19.91 -13.70 -28.45
CA ARG A 153 20.32 -14.99 -29.06
C ARG A 153 21.50 -14.87 -30.01
N ILE A 154 21.56 -13.81 -30.79
CA ILE A 154 22.69 -13.56 -31.71
C ILE A 154 23.95 -13.31 -30.90
N LEU A 155 23.87 -12.47 -29.87
CA LEU A 155 25.01 -12.18 -28.99
C LEU A 155 25.51 -13.44 -28.30
N ASP A 156 24.61 -14.24 -27.76
CA ASP A 156 24.94 -15.50 -27.09
C ASP A 156 25.62 -16.50 -28.04
N LYS A 157 25.14 -16.59 -29.27
CA LYS A 157 25.75 -17.46 -30.28
C LYS A 157 27.17 -17.02 -30.61
N TYR A 158 27.43 -15.72 -30.72
CA TYR A 158 28.81 -15.22 -30.91
C TYR A 158 29.71 -15.56 -29.75
N LYS A 159 29.23 -15.47 -28.52
CA LYS A 159 29.97 -15.86 -27.32
C LYS A 159 30.29 -17.36 -27.33
N GLU A 160 29.31 -18.20 -27.67
CA GLU A 160 29.49 -19.65 -27.79
C GLU A 160 30.52 -20.01 -28.90
N ASP A 161 30.37 -19.44 -30.06
CA ASP A 161 31.25 -19.71 -31.21
C ASP A 161 32.71 -19.28 -30.92
N LYS A 162 32.91 -18.26 -30.14
CA LYS A 162 34.22 -17.77 -29.70
C LYS A 162 34.75 -18.44 -28.42
N GLY A 163 33.91 -19.18 -27.71
CA GLY A 163 34.28 -19.84 -26.45
C GLY A 163 34.50 -18.84 -25.28
N VAL A 164 33.81 -17.71 -25.30
CA VAL A 164 33.90 -16.66 -24.27
C VAL A 164 32.64 -16.57 -23.44
N SER A 165 32.76 -16.08 -22.20
CA SER A 165 31.63 -15.94 -21.27
C SER A 165 30.99 -14.56 -21.29
N TYR A 166 31.76 -13.53 -21.60
CA TYR A 166 31.33 -12.14 -21.53
C TYR A 166 31.46 -11.41 -22.86
N ASP A 167 30.55 -10.48 -23.10
CA ASP A 167 30.57 -9.62 -24.29
C ASP A 167 31.83 -8.76 -24.40
N THR A 168 32.45 -8.42 -23.26
CA THR A 168 33.72 -7.68 -23.18
C THR A 168 34.90 -8.42 -23.79
N GLU A 169 34.80 -9.73 -23.95
CA GLU A 169 35.83 -10.60 -24.58
C GLU A 169 35.69 -10.70 -26.08
N LEU A 170 34.63 -10.16 -26.67
CA LEU A 170 34.40 -10.07 -28.11
C LEU A 170 35.22 -8.91 -28.71
N ASP A 171 35.80 -9.14 -29.89
CA ASP A 171 36.64 -8.14 -30.55
C ASP A 171 35.85 -7.12 -31.42
N GLU A 172 36.53 -6.18 -32.00
CA GLU A 172 35.95 -5.11 -32.82
C GLU A 172 35.20 -5.60 -34.06
N ASN A 173 35.64 -6.71 -34.63
CA ASN A 173 34.99 -7.28 -35.80
C ASN A 173 33.74 -8.06 -35.41
N ASP A 174 33.77 -8.74 -34.28
CA ASP A 174 32.61 -9.38 -33.70
C ASP A 174 31.51 -8.36 -33.44
N MET A 175 31.86 -7.24 -32.78
CA MET A 175 30.87 -6.18 -32.47
C MET A 175 30.30 -5.53 -33.74
N TYR A 176 31.10 -5.34 -34.77
CA TYR A 176 30.60 -4.87 -36.07
C TYR A 176 29.59 -5.85 -36.69
N ASP A 177 29.95 -7.13 -36.75
CA ASP A 177 29.09 -8.15 -37.33
C ASP A 177 27.77 -8.30 -36.55
N ILE A 178 27.84 -8.26 -35.23
CA ILE A 178 26.67 -8.29 -34.34
C ILE A 178 25.76 -7.08 -34.61
N ALA A 179 26.32 -5.88 -34.71
CA ALA A 179 25.53 -4.69 -35.01
C ALA A 179 24.83 -4.76 -36.35
N MET A 180 25.52 -5.27 -37.39
CA MET A 180 24.90 -5.45 -38.69
C MET A 180 23.78 -6.49 -38.67
N LYS A 181 23.97 -7.60 -37.97
CA LYS A 181 22.92 -8.61 -37.76
C LYS A 181 21.75 -8.06 -36.96
N PHE A 182 21.98 -7.21 -35.98
CA PHE A 182 20.91 -6.56 -35.26
C PHE A 182 20.07 -5.64 -36.16
N LYS A 183 20.68 -4.95 -37.09
CA LYS A 183 19.95 -4.19 -38.13
C LYS A 183 19.07 -5.10 -38.99
N ASP A 184 19.59 -6.26 -39.41
CA ASP A 184 18.82 -7.22 -40.19
C ASP A 184 17.61 -7.75 -39.40
N VAL A 185 17.78 -8.09 -38.12
CA VAL A 185 16.69 -8.49 -37.22
C VAL A 185 15.67 -7.38 -37.06
N TYR A 186 16.12 -6.14 -36.89
CA TYR A 186 15.22 -4.99 -36.81
C TYR A 186 14.34 -4.88 -38.07
N LYS A 187 14.95 -5.01 -39.24
CA LYS A 187 14.23 -4.99 -40.51
C LYS A 187 13.24 -6.15 -40.64
N GLU A 188 13.63 -7.35 -40.20
CA GLU A 188 12.74 -8.52 -40.22
C GLU A 188 11.51 -8.30 -39.33
N LEU A 189 11.70 -7.74 -38.12
CA LEU A 189 10.64 -7.52 -37.19
C LEU A 189 9.74 -6.32 -37.55
N SER A 190 10.32 -5.25 -38.09
CA SER A 190 9.61 -3.98 -38.35
C SER A 190 9.13 -3.82 -39.79
N GLY A 191 9.72 -4.54 -40.74
CA GLY A 191 9.49 -4.38 -42.18
C GLY A 191 10.16 -3.14 -42.79
N VAL A 192 10.93 -2.37 -41.99
CA VAL A 192 11.62 -1.17 -42.44
C VAL A 192 13.07 -1.17 -41.96
N GLU A 193 13.91 -0.39 -42.63
CA GLU A 193 15.30 -0.19 -42.20
C GLU A 193 15.36 0.53 -40.82
N PHE A 194 16.43 0.27 -40.10
CA PHE A 194 16.68 0.99 -38.84
C PHE A 194 16.83 2.50 -39.15
N PRO A 195 16.14 3.39 -38.37
CA PRO A 195 16.14 4.84 -38.63
C PRO A 195 17.55 5.42 -38.63
N GLN A 196 17.92 6.13 -39.68
CA GLN A 196 19.23 6.74 -39.84
C GLN A 196 19.28 8.24 -39.53
N ASP A 197 18.11 8.91 -39.43
CA ASP A 197 18.04 10.31 -39.04
C ASP A 197 18.00 10.44 -37.50
N PRO A 198 19.03 11.03 -36.85
CA PRO A 198 19.08 11.18 -35.41
C PRO A 198 17.93 12.02 -34.82
N LYS A 199 17.41 13.00 -35.56
CA LYS A 199 16.27 13.80 -35.11
C LYS A 199 14.96 13.00 -35.09
N GLU A 200 14.78 12.15 -36.09
CA GLU A 200 13.66 11.22 -36.12
C GLU A 200 13.77 10.21 -34.95
N GLN A 201 14.95 9.65 -34.73
CA GLN A 201 15.22 8.77 -33.58
C GLN A 201 14.84 9.43 -32.25
N LEU A 202 15.20 10.71 -32.07
CA LEU A 202 14.92 11.46 -30.87
C LEU A 202 13.41 11.62 -30.61
N ILE A 203 12.67 12.05 -31.62
CA ILE A 203 11.21 12.27 -31.48
C ILE A 203 10.49 10.96 -31.26
N GLU A 204 10.88 9.88 -31.94
CA GLU A 204 10.30 8.56 -31.71
C GLU A 204 10.58 8.05 -30.29
N ALA A 205 11.78 8.29 -29.76
CA ALA A 205 12.13 7.90 -28.39
C ALA A 205 11.34 8.70 -27.33
N VAL A 206 11.21 10.01 -27.51
CA VAL A 206 10.40 10.87 -26.64
C VAL A 206 8.93 10.41 -26.65
N THR A 207 8.40 10.13 -27.85
CA THR A 207 7.04 9.62 -28.01
C THR A 207 6.84 8.29 -27.29
N ALA A 208 7.82 7.39 -27.39
CA ALA A 208 7.77 6.10 -26.71
C ALA A 208 7.76 6.24 -25.19
N VAL A 209 8.53 7.17 -24.62
CA VAL A 209 8.54 7.43 -23.18
C VAL A 209 7.18 7.98 -22.73
N PHE A 210 6.59 8.92 -23.47
CA PHE A 210 5.23 9.39 -23.14
C PHE A 210 4.20 8.27 -23.20
N ARG A 211 4.28 7.41 -24.21
CA ARG A 211 3.39 6.26 -24.36
C ARG A 211 3.54 5.26 -23.20
N SER A 212 4.74 5.08 -22.68
CA SER A 212 5.02 4.16 -21.58
C SER A 212 4.33 4.55 -20.27
N TRP A 213 3.94 5.80 -20.09
CA TRP A 213 3.17 6.24 -18.93
C TRP A 213 1.87 5.45 -18.76
N ASN A 214 1.21 5.09 -19.86
CA ASN A 214 -0.03 4.33 -19.86
C ASN A 214 0.14 2.89 -20.36
N ASN A 215 1.32 2.29 -20.23
CA ASN A 215 1.44 0.85 -20.40
C ASN A 215 0.80 0.13 -19.20
N GLU A 216 0.42 -1.13 -19.37
CA GLU A 216 -0.30 -1.91 -18.33
C GLU A 216 0.46 -1.97 -17.00
N ARG A 217 1.77 -2.17 -17.05
CA ARG A 217 2.64 -2.22 -15.84
C ARG A 217 2.63 -0.89 -15.09
N ALA A 218 2.74 0.21 -15.83
CA ALA A 218 2.76 1.55 -15.25
C ALA A 218 1.40 1.92 -14.63
N ILE A 219 0.29 1.59 -15.31
CA ILE A 219 -1.06 1.79 -14.81
C ILE A 219 -1.27 1.00 -13.50
N TYR A 220 -0.90 -0.28 -13.51
CA TYR A 220 -1.00 -1.14 -12.33
C TYR A 220 -0.18 -0.60 -11.16
N TYR A 221 1.09 -0.22 -11.42
CA TYR A 221 1.97 0.32 -10.38
C TYR A 221 1.42 1.61 -9.78
N ARG A 222 0.92 2.52 -10.62
CA ARG A 222 0.32 3.78 -10.14
C ARG A 222 -0.87 3.51 -9.23
N ARG A 223 -1.75 2.60 -9.62
CA ARG A 223 -2.90 2.22 -8.82
C ARG A 223 -2.51 1.67 -7.45
N MET A 224 -1.49 0.80 -7.42
CA MET A 224 -0.99 0.20 -6.16
C MET A 224 -0.28 1.21 -5.25
N ASN A 225 0.22 2.31 -5.80
CA ASN A 225 0.98 3.31 -5.05
C ASN A 225 0.26 4.66 -4.97
N ASP A 226 -1.03 4.71 -5.26
CA ASP A 226 -1.86 5.92 -5.19
C ASP A 226 -1.30 7.12 -5.98
N ILE A 227 -0.72 6.85 -7.16
CA ILE A 227 -0.16 7.86 -8.04
C ILE A 227 -1.22 8.28 -9.06
N PRO A 228 -1.65 9.57 -9.09
CA PRO A 228 -2.64 10.04 -10.03
C PRO A 228 -2.21 9.88 -11.49
N SER A 229 -3.11 9.40 -12.33
CA SER A 229 -2.85 9.23 -13.77
C SER A 229 -2.64 10.57 -14.50
N SER A 230 -3.18 11.65 -13.94
CA SER A 230 -3.05 13.02 -14.48
C SER A 230 -1.64 13.62 -14.37
N TRP A 231 -0.74 13.02 -13.59
CA TRP A 231 0.60 13.57 -13.38
C TRP A 231 1.49 13.52 -14.61
N GLY A 232 1.37 12.48 -15.44
CA GLY A 232 2.24 12.27 -16.57
C GLY A 232 3.68 11.97 -16.19
N THR A 233 4.53 11.80 -17.21
CA THR A 233 5.98 11.65 -17.05
C THR A 233 6.73 12.74 -17.80
N ALA A 234 7.84 13.19 -17.24
CA ALA A 234 8.82 13.98 -17.98
C ALA A 234 9.76 13.05 -18.77
N VAL A 235 10.48 13.64 -19.72
CA VAL A 235 11.52 12.96 -20.49
C VAL A 235 12.82 13.74 -20.35
N ASN A 236 13.87 13.07 -19.89
CA ASN A 236 15.21 13.63 -19.76
C ASN A 236 16.05 13.23 -20.96
N VAL A 237 16.53 14.20 -21.72
CA VAL A 237 17.47 14.04 -22.83
C VAL A 237 18.82 14.56 -22.36
N GLN A 238 19.78 13.64 -22.24
CA GLN A 238 21.07 13.93 -21.62
C GLN A 238 22.22 13.45 -22.49
N GLU A 239 23.30 14.23 -22.62
CA GLU A 239 24.48 13.77 -23.35
C GLU A 239 25.01 12.48 -22.74
N MET A 240 25.44 11.57 -23.61
CA MET A 240 26.05 10.32 -23.19
C MET A 240 27.45 10.53 -22.62
N VAL A 241 27.75 9.81 -21.56
CA VAL A 241 29.07 9.50 -21.06
C VAL A 241 29.27 7.97 -21.13
N TYR A 242 30.46 7.52 -21.43
CA TYR A 242 30.69 6.15 -21.88
C TYR A 242 31.47 5.34 -20.86
N GLY A 243 30.78 4.48 -20.14
CA GLY A 243 31.40 3.51 -19.24
C GLY A 243 31.99 2.29 -19.94
N ASN A 244 31.72 2.12 -21.25
CA ASN A 244 32.17 0.98 -22.05
C ASN A 244 33.28 1.32 -23.05
N LYS A 245 34.01 2.41 -22.84
CA LYS A 245 35.03 2.91 -23.74
C LYS A 245 36.39 2.21 -23.56
N GLY A 246 36.64 1.57 -22.43
CA GLY A 246 37.84 0.87 -22.10
C GLY A 246 37.97 0.52 -20.63
N ASP A 247 39.20 0.11 -20.23
CA ASP A 247 39.48 -0.38 -18.88
C ASP A 247 39.55 0.71 -17.81
N ASP A 248 39.62 1.99 -18.23
CA ASP A 248 39.55 3.16 -17.35
C ASP A 248 38.16 3.79 -17.29
N CYS A 249 37.18 3.04 -17.75
CA CYS A 249 35.77 3.41 -17.78
C CYS A 249 34.92 2.38 -17.02
N GLY A 250 33.81 2.83 -16.48
CA GLY A 250 32.89 1.98 -15.75
C GLY A 250 31.61 2.69 -15.41
N THR A 251 30.71 1.96 -14.79
CA THR A 251 29.43 2.48 -14.32
C THR A 251 29.00 1.79 -13.03
N GLY A 252 28.18 2.43 -12.24
CA GLY A 252 27.72 1.85 -10.99
C GLY A 252 26.51 2.54 -10.39
N VAL A 253 26.01 1.89 -9.36
CA VAL A 253 24.90 2.36 -8.53
C VAL A 253 25.32 2.26 -7.07
N ALA A 254 24.97 3.25 -6.27
CA ALA A 254 25.31 3.23 -4.86
C ALA A 254 24.33 4.03 -4.01
N PHE A 255 24.24 3.63 -2.75
CA PHE A 255 23.51 4.33 -1.70
C PHE A 255 24.50 4.94 -0.71
N THR A 256 24.18 6.11 -0.18
CA THR A 256 25.02 6.75 0.85
C THR A 256 24.96 6.01 2.19
N ARG A 257 23.91 5.24 2.42
CA ARG A 257 23.72 4.38 3.59
C ARG A 257 23.12 3.05 3.14
N ASN A 258 23.30 2.00 3.94
CA ASN A 258 22.73 0.69 3.61
C ASN A 258 21.19 0.76 3.58
N PRO A 259 20.54 0.51 2.45
CA PRO A 259 19.07 0.60 2.32
C PRO A 259 18.31 -0.50 3.06
N ALA A 260 19.01 -1.57 3.46
CA ALA A 260 18.40 -2.67 4.22
C ALA A 260 18.49 -2.46 5.74
N THR A 261 19.62 -1.91 6.23
CA THR A 261 19.90 -1.79 7.66
C THR A 261 19.95 -0.36 8.19
N GLY A 262 20.15 0.63 7.32
CA GLY A 262 20.36 2.03 7.69
C GLY A 262 21.77 2.36 8.17
N GLU A 263 22.69 1.42 8.14
CA GLU A 263 24.09 1.64 8.52
C GLU A 263 24.71 2.75 7.67
N LYS A 264 25.42 3.68 8.31
CA LYS A 264 26.12 4.80 7.64
C LYS A 264 27.39 4.31 6.96
N LYS A 265 27.23 3.61 5.85
CA LYS A 265 28.30 3.11 5.00
C LYS A 265 27.84 3.11 3.56
N LEU A 266 28.71 3.51 2.64
CA LEU A 266 28.44 3.39 1.22
C LEU A 266 28.13 1.94 0.86
N TYR A 267 27.01 1.75 0.19
CA TYR A 267 26.50 0.46 -0.24
C TYR A 267 26.19 0.50 -1.72
N GLY A 268 26.89 -0.27 -2.52
CA GLY A 268 26.67 -0.26 -3.95
C GLY A 268 27.57 -1.19 -4.73
N GLU A 269 27.40 -1.15 -6.04
CA GLU A 269 28.05 -2.03 -6.99
C GLU A 269 28.50 -1.26 -8.23
N TYR A 270 29.54 -1.74 -8.87
CA TYR A 270 30.02 -1.18 -10.14
C TYR A 270 30.55 -2.27 -11.07
N LEU A 271 30.60 -1.93 -12.35
CA LEU A 271 31.24 -2.73 -13.40
C LEU A 271 32.23 -1.86 -14.19
N MET A 272 33.40 -2.42 -14.48
CA MET A 272 34.36 -1.82 -15.41
C MET A 272 33.96 -2.15 -16.86
N ASN A 273 34.26 -1.26 -17.78
CA ASN A 273 33.97 -1.42 -19.19
C ASN A 273 32.51 -1.87 -19.46
N ALA A 274 31.57 -1.05 -18.99
CA ALA A 274 30.15 -1.36 -19.01
C ALA A 274 29.26 -0.10 -19.13
N GLN A 275 28.07 -0.26 -19.65
CA GLN A 275 27.01 0.75 -19.55
C GLN A 275 26.05 0.42 -18.41
N GLY A 276 25.23 1.38 -17.98
CA GLY A 276 24.39 1.27 -16.80
C GLY A 276 23.44 0.05 -16.79
N GLU A 277 22.95 -0.34 -17.95
CA GLU A 277 22.10 -1.53 -18.12
C GLU A 277 22.79 -2.84 -17.72
N ASP A 278 24.10 -2.94 -17.88
CA ASP A 278 24.86 -4.15 -17.57
C ASP A 278 24.91 -4.46 -16.08
N VAL A 279 24.87 -3.44 -15.24
CA VAL A 279 24.85 -3.60 -13.76
C VAL A 279 23.57 -4.30 -13.32
N VAL A 280 22.46 -3.99 -13.98
CA VAL A 280 21.12 -4.51 -13.62
C VAL A 280 20.85 -5.85 -14.33
N ALA A 281 21.38 -6.03 -15.52
CA ALA A 281 21.13 -7.24 -16.34
C ALA A 281 21.68 -8.55 -15.76
N GLY A 282 22.65 -8.47 -14.84
CA GLY A 282 23.21 -9.65 -14.18
C GLY A 282 24.08 -10.54 -15.07
N VAL A 283 24.45 -10.06 -16.28
CA VAL A 283 25.31 -10.79 -17.22
C VAL A 283 26.71 -10.98 -16.68
N ARG A 284 27.23 -9.99 -15.97
CA ARG A 284 28.50 -10.02 -15.24
C ARG A 284 28.22 -9.79 -13.77
N THR A 285 29.03 -10.39 -12.88
CA THR A 285 28.95 -10.14 -11.45
C THR A 285 29.54 -8.77 -11.11
N PRO A 286 28.74 -7.80 -10.60
CA PRO A 286 29.27 -6.53 -10.20
C PRO A 286 30.21 -6.67 -9.00
N LYS A 287 31.15 -5.73 -8.88
CA LYS A 287 32.04 -5.60 -7.72
C LYS A 287 31.40 -4.65 -6.71
N THR A 288 31.70 -4.84 -5.44
CA THR A 288 31.26 -3.95 -4.38
C THR A 288 31.94 -2.59 -4.47
N ILE A 289 31.20 -1.51 -4.14
CA ILE A 289 31.65 -0.13 -4.33
C ILE A 289 32.96 0.20 -3.59
N ASP A 290 33.22 -0.41 -2.44
CA ASP A 290 34.42 -0.22 -1.65
C ASP A 290 35.69 -0.65 -2.39
N THR A 291 35.62 -1.66 -3.27
CA THR A 291 36.74 -2.13 -4.07
C THR A 291 37.11 -1.13 -5.18
N LEU A 292 36.29 -0.15 -5.49
CA LEU A 292 36.60 0.93 -6.43
C LEU A 292 37.77 1.78 -5.91
N ALA A 293 37.98 1.86 -4.60
CA ALA A 293 39.08 2.56 -3.97
C ALA A 293 40.45 1.98 -4.40
N GLU A 294 40.52 0.69 -4.67
CA GLU A 294 41.76 0.00 -5.14
C GLU A 294 41.92 0.15 -6.65
N THR A 295 40.82 0.05 -7.41
CA THR A 295 40.83 0.07 -8.88
C THR A 295 41.00 1.48 -9.43
N MET A 296 40.28 2.45 -8.89
CA MET A 296 40.24 3.86 -9.35
C MET A 296 40.18 4.81 -8.14
N PRO A 297 41.26 5.00 -7.38
CA PRO A 297 41.24 5.72 -6.12
C PRO A 297 40.79 7.20 -6.26
N GLU A 298 41.20 7.87 -7.32
CA GLU A 298 40.80 9.28 -7.54
C GLU A 298 39.30 9.44 -7.81
N ALA A 299 38.75 8.61 -8.68
CA ALA A 299 37.32 8.60 -8.97
C ALA A 299 36.51 8.18 -7.72
N TYR A 300 36.98 7.21 -6.95
CA TYR A 300 36.34 6.80 -5.70
C TYR A 300 36.30 7.95 -4.67
N ASN A 301 37.41 8.65 -4.47
CA ASN A 301 37.47 9.78 -3.53
C ASN A 301 36.56 10.93 -3.96
N GLU A 302 36.47 11.22 -5.23
CA GLU A 302 35.55 12.21 -5.78
C GLU A 302 34.10 11.79 -5.56
N PHE A 303 33.81 10.51 -5.76
CA PHE A 303 32.49 9.94 -5.51
C PHE A 303 32.10 10.04 -4.04
N VAL A 304 32.96 9.70 -3.12
CA VAL A 304 32.72 9.82 -1.66
C VAL A 304 32.39 11.28 -1.29
N LYS A 305 33.16 12.24 -1.79
CA LYS A 305 32.87 13.67 -1.57
C LYS A 305 31.51 14.07 -2.11
N THR A 306 31.19 13.61 -3.32
CA THR A 306 29.89 13.87 -3.95
C THR A 306 28.73 13.29 -3.12
N CYS A 307 28.90 12.09 -2.59
CA CYS A 307 27.92 11.47 -1.68
C CYS A 307 27.67 12.30 -0.42
N GLU A 308 28.73 12.83 0.20
CA GLU A 308 28.61 13.70 1.37
C GLU A 308 27.89 15.01 1.04
N ILE A 309 28.21 15.61 -0.09
CA ILE A 309 27.57 16.84 -0.57
C ILE A 309 26.07 16.59 -0.80
N LEU A 310 25.71 15.53 -1.49
CA LEU A 310 24.32 15.19 -1.82
C LEU A 310 23.51 14.85 -0.57
N GLU A 311 24.03 14.05 0.33
CA GLU A 311 23.33 13.71 1.57
C GLU A 311 23.06 14.94 2.44
N LYS A 312 24.06 15.82 2.57
CA LYS A 312 23.89 17.11 3.26
C LYS A 312 22.90 18.04 2.59
N HIS A 313 22.95 18.12 1.26
CA HIS A 313 22.10 19.02 0.48
C HIS A 313 20.63 18.62 0.52
N TYR A 314 20.35 17.33 0.33
CA TYR A 314 18.99 16.78 0.37
C TYR A 314 18.51 16.41 1.77
N LYS A 315 19.41 16.42 2.76
CA LYS A 315 19.10 16.02 4.13
C LYS A 315 18.44 14.64 4.22
N ASP A 316 18.92 13.74 3.40
CA ASP A 316 18.44 12.35 3.33
C ASP A 316 19.48 11.45 2.68
N MET A 317 19.38 10.14 2.93
CA MET A 317 20.21 9.19 2.21
C MET A 317 19.90 9.23 0.72
N GLN A 318 20.91 9.05 -0.09
CA GLN A 318 20.79 9.15 -1.55
C GLN A 318 21.06 7.82 -2.22
N ASP A 319 20.29 7.54 -3.26
CA ASP A 319 20.49 6.51 -4.26
C ASP A 319 21.01 7.18 -5.52
N MET A 320 22.18 6.77 -5.98
CA MET A 320 22.91 7.45 -7.04
C MET A 320 23.32 6.50 -8.14
N GLU A 321 23.26 6.99 -9.36
CA GLU A 321 23.85 6.36 -10.54
C GLU A 321 25.03 7.21 -11.03
N PHE A 322 26.13 6.58 -11.35
CA PHE A 322 27.33 7.25 -11.84
C PHE A 322 27.98 6.49 -12.98
N THR A 323 28.75 7.21 -13.79
CA THR A 323 29.60 6.65 -14.84
C THR A 323 30.98 7.26 -14.74
N ILE A 324 32.01 6.46 -14.99
CA ILE A 324 33.40 6.90 -15.07
C ILE A 324 33.83 6.74 -16.54
N GLU A 325 34.23 7.84 -17.16
CA GLU A 325 34.78 7.84 -18.52
C GLU A 325 36.20 8.37 -18.48
N ASN A 326 37.16 7.56 -18.92
CA ASN A 326 38.59 7.89 -18.92
C ASN A 326 39.08 8.38 -17.54
N GLY A 327 38.70 7.67 -16.49
CA GLY A 327 39.03 8.00 -15.10
C GLY A 327 38.26 9.17 -14.48
N LYS A 328 37.39 9.85 -15.23
CA LYS A 328 36.61 11.01 -14.77
C LYS A 328 35.20 10.60 -14.38
N LEU A 329 34.79 11.02 -13.16
CA LEU A 329 33.46 10.76 -12.62
C LEU A 329 32.39 11.66 -13.21
N PHE A 330 31.20 11.08 -13.50
CA PHE A 330 29.99 11.80 -13.86
C PHE A 330 28.80 11.24 -13.07
N MET A 331 27.99 12.15 -12.55
CA MET A 331 26.75 11.79 -11.86
C MET A 331 25.57 11.78 -12.84
N LEU A 332 24.88 10.65 -12.95
CA LEU A 332 23.76 10.50 -13.89
C LEU A 332 22.41 10.66 -13.23
N GLN A 333 22.31 10.34 -11.94
CA GLN A 333 21.07 10.41 -11.19
C GLN A 333 21.35 10.47 -9.69
N THR A 334 20.54 11.21 -8.98
CA THR A 334 20.38 11.07 -7.53
C THR A 334 18.90 11.14 -7.18
N ARG A 335 18.55 10.42 -6.13
CA ARG A 335 17.20 10.46 -5.53
C ARG A 335 17.29 10.06 -4.06
N ASN A 336 16.26 10.41 -3.30
CA ASN A 336 16.11 9.85 -1.96
C ASN A 336 15.97 8.35 -2.09
N GLY A 337 16.82 7.61 -1.40
CA GLY A 337 16.91 6.16 -1.57
C GLY A 337 15.70 5.43 -1.03
N LYS A 338 15.17 4.48 -1.81
CA LYS A 338 14.20 3.51 -1.30
C LYS A 338 14.91 2.60 -0.29
N ARG A 339 14.22 2.30 0.80
CA ARG A 339 14.79 1.60 1.94
C ARG A 339 13.73 0.78 2.65
N THR A 340 14.17 -0.20 3.42
CA THR A 340 13.28 -0.96 4.31
C THR A 340 12.74 -0.05 5.42
N ALA A 341 11.67 -0.47 6.07
CA ALA A 341 11.09 0.28 7.19
C ALA A 341 12.10 0.43 8.35
N ALA A 342 12.84 -0.63 8.67
CA ALA A 342 13.88 -0.58 9.70
C ALA A 342 14.97 0.41 9.36
N ALA A 343 15.45 0.42 8.11
CA ALA A 343 16.43 1.38 7.63
C ALA A 343 15.88 2.82 7.66
N ALA A 344 14.62 3.03 7.26
CA ALA A 344 13.97 4.34 7.26
C ALA A 344 13.93 4.94 8.66
N LEU A 345 13.55 4.16 9.66
CA LEU A 345 13.56 4.61 11.07
C LEU A 345 14.96 4.95 11.56
N LYS A 346 15.91 4.05 11.34
CA LYS A 346 17.29 4.26 11.77
C LYS A 346 17.88 5.51 11.13
N ILE A 347 17.70 5.67 9.84
CA ILE A 347 18.22 6.84 9.10
C ILE A 347 17.58 8.13 9.60
N ALA A 348 16.26 8.16 9.81
CA ALA A 348 15.57 9.34 10.31
C ALA A 348 16.09 9.76 11.69
N VAL A 349 16.25 8.81 12.60
CA VAL A 349 16.78 9.05 13.95
C VAL A 349 18.25 9.49 13.89
N ASP A 350 19.07 8.82 13.08
CA ASP A 350 20.50 9.15 12.92
C ASP A 350 20.70 10.55 12.33
N LEU A 351 19.91 10.93 11.32
CA LEU A 351 20.00 12.26 10.71
C LEU A 351 19.60 13.37 11.71
N TYR A 352 18.63 13.10 12.57
CA TYR A 352 18.32 14.01 13.68
C TYR A 352 19.49 14.12 14.66
N ASN A 353 20.05 13.01 15.09
CA ASN A 353 21.17 12.96 16.02
C ASN A 353 22.45 13.61 15.45
N GLU A 354 22.63 13.57 14.15
CA GLU A 354 23.72 14.24 13.41
C GLU A 354 23.47 15.75 13.20
N GLY A 355 22.31 16.27 13.61
CA GLY A 355 21.97 17.68 13.49
C GLY A 355 21.50 18.12 12.09
N MET A 356 21.26 17.17 11.17
CA MET A 356 20.75 17.50 9.82
C MET A 356 19.26 17.79 9.79
N LEU A 357 18.48 17.14 10.63
CA LEU A 357 17.02 17.23 10.66
C LEU A 357 16.51 17.69 12.03
N THR A 358 15.41 18.42 12.01
CA THR A 358 14.55 18.57 13.20
C THR A 358 13.74 17.29 13.43
N LYS A 359 13.14 17.13 14.61
CA LYS A 359 12.24 16.01 14.86
C LYS A 359 11.08 15.95 13.87
N GLU A 360 10.50 17.10 13.53
CA GLU A 360 9.40 17.19 12.56
C GLU A 360 9.84 16.77 11.15
N GLU A 361 11.01 17.22 10.71
CA GLU A 361 11.56 16.81 9.43
C GLU A 361 11.87 15.31 9.39
N ALA A 362 12.38 14.75 10.49
CA ALA A 362 12.62 13.31 10.62
C ALA A 362 11.33 12.49 10.53
N LEU A 363 10.24 12.97 11.16
CA LEU A 363 8.94 12.32 11.09
C LEU A 363 8.37 12.23 9.67
N LEU A 364 8.73 13.17 8.79
CA LEU A 364 8.31 13.18 7.39
C LEU A 364 9.12 12.22 6.51
N LYS A 365 10.23 11.67 6.99
CA LYS A 365 11.12 10.79 6.21
C LYS A 365 10.63 9.33 6.14
N VAL A 366 9.68 8.95 6.97
CA VAL A 366 9.13 7.59 7.00
C VAL A 366 7.68 7.62 6.53
N GLU A 367 7.37 6.82 5.53
CA GLU A 367 5.97 6.65 5.10
C GLU A 367 5.22 5.81 6.15
N PRO A 368 4.05 6.26 6.64
CA PRO A 368 3.31 5.53 7.68
C PRO A 368 3.04 4.07 7.36
N LYS A 369 2.70 3.76 6.11
CA LYS A 369 2.41 2.38 5.67
C LYS A 369 3.63 1.45 5.77
N GLN A 370 4.84 1.97 5.70
CA GLN A 370 6.06 1.16 5.87
C GLN A 370 6.16 0.51 7.26
N LEU A 371 5.54 1.11 8.27
CA LEU A 371 5.55 0.57 9.64
C LEU A 371 4.94 -0.84 9.73
N ASP A 372 4.07 -1.21 8.80
CA ASP A 372 3.53 -2.58 8.72
C ASP A 372 4.62 -3.64 8.68
N GLN A 373 5.72 -3.37 7.99
CA GLN A 373 6.84 -4.30 7.88
C GLN A 373 7.53 -4.60 9.23
N LEU A 374 7.39 -3.69 10.18
CA LEU A 374 7.98 -3.82 11.52
C LEU A 374 7.07 -4.54 12.52
N LEU A 375 5.80 -4.69 12.17
CA LEU A 375 4.77 -5.21 13.06
C LEU A 375 4.38 -6.65 12.75
N HIS A 376 4.76 -7.14 11.56
CA HIS A 376 4.38 -8.46 11.06
C HIS A 376 5.60 -9.28 10.64
N PRO A 377 5.52 -10.62 10.71
CA PRO A 377 6.55 -11.49 10.16
C PRO A 377 6.81 -11.24 8.67
N ASN A 378 8.02 -11.46 8.23
CA ASN A 378 8.42 -11.35 6.82
C ASN A 378 9.05 -12.67 6.36
N PHE A 379 9.12 -12.90 5.04
CA PHE A 379 9.88 -14.02 4.52
C PHE A 379 11.38 -13.71 4.50
N ASP A 380 12.17 -14.74 4.73
CA ASP A 380 13.62 -14.70 4.53
C ASP A 380 13.91 -14.40 3.05
N THR A 381 14.72 -13.39 2.78
CA THR A 381 15.00 -12.91 1.42
C THR A 381 15.70 -13.95 0.54
N GLU A 382 16.59 -14.75 1.13
CA GLU A 382 17.28 -15.82 0.39
C GLU A 382 16.31 -16.98 0.08
N ALA A 383 15.46 -17.35 1.03
CA ALA A 383 14.46 -18.37 0.83
C ALA A 383 13.43 -17.98 -0.27
N LEU A 384 13.10 -16.69 -0.38
CA LEU A 384 12.20 -16.20 -1.43
C LEU A 384 12.73 -16.36 -2.85
N LYS A 385 14.05 -16.29 -3.04
CA LYS A 385 14.68 -16.44 -4.36
C LYS A 385 14.43 -17.82 -4.98
N GLU A 386 14.32 -18.83 -4.16
CA GLU A 386 14.08 -20.21 -4.56
C GLU A 386 12.59 -20.60 -4.55
N ALA A 387 11.73 -19.75 -4.03
CA ALA A 387 10.31 -20.02 -3.89
C ALA A 387 9.55 -19.90 -5.22
N LYS A 388 8.66 -20.88 -5.48
CA LYS A 388 7.80 -20.89 -6.67
C LYS A 388 6.49 -20.19 -6.37
N VAL A 389 6.18 -19.10 -7.08
CA VAL A 389 4.86 -18.46 -7.05
C VAL A 389 3.84 -19.36 -7.76
N ILE A 390 2.81 -19.79 -7.05
CA ILE A 390 1.73 -20.63 -7.60
C ILE A 390 0.46 -19.82 -7.92
N ALA A 391 0.27 -18.66 -7.30
CA ALA A 391 -0.85 -17.78 -7.57
C ALA A 391 -0.60 -16.38 -7.01
N THR A 392 -1.38 -15.41 -7.48
CA THR A 392 -1.38 -14.03 -6.98
C THR A 392 -2.82 -13.59 -6.73
N GLY A 393 -3.07 -13.06 -5.55
CA GLY A 393 -4.34 -12.46 -5.15
C GLY A 393 -4.15 -11.05 -4.63
N LEU A 394 -5.10 -10.57 -3.83
CA LEU A 394 -5.05 -9.25 -3.21
C LEU A 394 -4.26 -9.31 -1.89
N ALA A 395 -3.38 -8.35 -1.70
CA ALA A 395 -2.63 -8.13 -0.45
C ALA A 395 -3.58 -7.60 0.63
N ALA A 396 -4.38 -8.49 1.21
CA ALA A 396 -5.51 -8.12 2.07
C ALA A 396 -5.11 -7.76 3.50
N SER A 397 -4.13 -8.47 4.05
CA SER A 397 -3.55 -8.15 5.37
C SER A 397 -2.07 -8.50 5.36
N PRO A 398 -1.19 -7.58 5.81
CA PRO A 398 0.25 -7.72 5.65
C PRO A 398 0.83 -8.86 6.49
N GLY A 399 2.03 -9.28 6.12
CA GLY A 399 2.82 -10.28 6.79
C GLY A 399 3.09 -11.52 5.95
N ALA A 400 3.88 -12.42 6.50
CA ALA A 400 4.25 -13.70 5.91
C ALA A 400 3.73 -14.85 6.78
N GLY A 401 3.07 -15.80 6.17
CA GLY A 401 2.59 -17.01 6.83
C GLY A 401 3.00 -18.25 6.06
N CYS A 402 3.48 -19.26 6.79
CA CYS A 402 3.80 -20.55 6.23
C CYS A 402 3.16 -21.63 7.10
N GLY A 403 2.57 -22.64 6.51
CA GLY A 403 1.97 -23.74 7.23
C GLY A 403 1.28 -24.75 6.34
N LYS A 404 0.72 -25.75 7.01
CA LYS A 404 -0.06 -26.80 6.36
C LYS A 404 -1.46 -26.33 5.99
N ILE A 405 -1.94 -26.72 4.84
CA ILE A 405 -3.26 -26.39 4.34
C ILE A 405 -4.34 -27.12 5.13
N TYR A 406 -5.31 -26.35 5.62
CA TYR A 406 -6.58 -26.88 6.13
C TYR A 406 -7.74 -26.04 5.59
N PHE A 407 -8.89 -26.69 5.35
CA PHE A 407 -10.01 -26.06 4.62
C PHE A 407 -11.15 -25.61 5.53
N THR A 408 -11.09 -25.93 6.82
CA THR A 408 -12.09 -25.51 7.81
C THR A 408 -11.42 -24.95 9.06
N ALA A 409 -12.12 -24.05 9.75
CA ALA A 409 -11.67 -23.48 11.03
C ALA A 409 -11.49 -24.56 12.10
N GLU A 410 -12.35 -25.57 12.11
CA GLU A 410 -12.28 -26.69 13.04
C GLU A 410 -11.01 -27.52 12.85
N GLU A 411 -10.66 -27.82 11.61
CA GLU A 411 -9.43 -28.55 11.28
C GLU A 411 -8.18 -27.76 11.68
N VAL A 412 -8.18 -26.43 11.48
CA VAL A 412 -7.11 -25.53 11.92
C VAL A 412 -6.97 -25.58 13.45
N THR A 413 -8.08 -25.53 14.17
CA THR A 413 -8.11 -25.61 15.64
C THR A 413 -7.51 -26.91 16.13
N GLU A 414 -7.91 -28.04 15.54
CA GLU A 414 -7.37 -29.37 15.89
C GLU A 414 -5.87 -29.49 15.56
N ALA A 415 -5.45 -28.95 14.41
CA ALA A 415 -4.03 -28.93 14.03
C ALA A 415 -3.19 -28.07 14.98
N ALA A 416 -3.72 -26.92 15.42
CA ALA A 416 -3.07 -26.05 16.39
C ALA A 416 -2.86 -26.75 17.75
N LYS A 417 -3.82 -27.59 18.19
CA LYS A 417 -3.66 -28.41 19.39
C LYS A 417 -2.53 -29.41 19.26
N ARG A 418 -2.21 -29.87 18.05
CA ARG A 418 -1.06 -30.74 17.76
C ARG A 418 0.25 -29.98 17.62
N GLY A 419 0.23 -28.64 17.72
CA GLY A 419 1.40 -27.78 17.54
C GLY A 419 1.80 -27.56 16.08
N GLU A 420 0.90 -27.79 15.13
CA GLU A 420 1.16 -27.54 13.71
C GLU A 420 0.93 -26.08 13.34
N ASP A 421 1.79 -25.54 12.50
CA ASP A 421 1.57 -24.26 11.82
C ASP A 421 0.65 -24.49 10.63
N THR A 422 -0.38 -23.67 10.48
CA THR A 422 -1.46 -23.86 9.52
C THR A 422 -1.73 -22.63 8.67
N ILE A 423 -2.24 -22.88 7.46
CA ILE A 423 -2.87 -21.88 6.60
C ILE A 423 -4.33 -22.29 6.40
N LEU A 424 -5.25 -21.40 6.78
CA LEU A 424 -6.67 -21.59 6.53
C LEU A 424 -6.98 -21.20 5.09
N VAL A 425 -7.48 -22.17 4.30
CA VAL A 425 -7.86 -21.97 2.90
C VAL A 425 -9.37 -22.14 2.77
N ARG A 426 -10.04 -21.06 2.37
CA ARG A 426 -11.50 -21.05 2.21
C ARG A 426 -11.89 -20.45 0.86
N LEU A 427 -13.09 -20.78 0.40
CA LEU A 427 -13.70 -20.05 -0.72
C LEU A 427 -13.92 -18.58 -0.33
N GLU A 428 -14.50 -18.37 0.82
CA GLU A 428 -14.64 -17.10 1.55
C GLU A 428 -14.83 -17.40 3.04
N THR A 429 -14.45 -16.49 3.92
CA THR A 429 -14.62 -16.69 5.36
C THR A 429 -15.94 -16.10 5.86
N SER A 430 -16.43 -16.66 6.96
CA SER A 430 -17.58 -16.20 7.70
C SER A 430 -17.21 -15.91 9.17
N PRO A 431 -18.08 -15.26 9.96
CA PRO A 431 -17.80 -15.04 11.39
C PRO A 431 -17.49 -16.32 12.17
N GLU A 432 -17.99 -17.46 11.74
CA GLU A 432 -17.70 -18.76 12.36
C GLU A 432 -16.24 -19.21 12.20
N ASP A 433 -15.54 -18.65 11.23
CA ASP A 433 -14.13 -18.98 10.97
C ASP A 433 -13.13 -18.20 11.86
N ILE A 434 -13.60 -17.27 12.71
CA ILE A 434 -12.75 -16.35 13.47
C ILE A 434 -11.71 -17.09 14.33
N GLU A 435 -12.09 -18.16 15.02
CA GLU A 435 -11.17 -18.93 15.85
C GLU A 435 -10.06 -19.57 15.01
N GLY A 436 -10.43 -20.19 13.90
CA GLY A 436 -9.47 -20.78 12.96
C GLY A 436 -8.55 -19.74 12.33
N MET A 437 -9.09 -18.58 11.95
CA MET A 437 -8.30 -17.46 11.42
C MET A 437 -7.28 -16.96 12.45
N ASN A 438 -7.65 -16.92 13.72
CA ASN A 438 -6.79 -16.49 14.79
C ASN A 438 -5.63 -17.45 15.08
N LEU A 439 -5.85 -18.73 14.96
CA LEU A 439 -4.87 -19.78 15.22
C LEU A 439 -3.97 -20.06 14.01
N ALA A 440 -4.44 -19.78 12.79
CA ALA A 440 -3.67 -19.97 11.57
C ALA A 440 -2.54 -18.95 11.47
N LYS A 441 -1.44 -19.31 10.80
CA LYS A 441 -0.34 -18.40 10.46
C LYS A 441 -0.71 -17.45 9.32
N GLY A 442 -1.67 -17.83 8.50
CA GLY A 442 -2.20 -17.01 7.42
C GLY A 442 -3.54 -17.52 6.92
N VAL A 443 -4.21 -16.66 6.16
CA VAL A 443 -5.52 -16.94 5.58
C VAL A 443 -5.45 -16.70 4.07
N LEU A 444 -5.98 -17.66 3.31
CA LEU A 444 -6.07 -17.58 1.87
C LEU A 444 -7.54 -17.78 1.46
N THR A 445 -8.10 -16.82 0.73
CA THR A 445 -9.44 -16.96 0.16
C THR A 445 -9.43 -16.83 -1.36
N ILE A 446 -10.28 -17.61 -2.01
CA ILE A 446 -10.44 -17.62 -3.46
C ILE A 446 -11.26 -16.40 -3.91
N ARG A 447 -12.25 -16.04 -3.12
CA ARG A 447 -13.15 -14.91 -3.34
C ARG A 447 -12.96 -13.83 -2.27
N GLY A 448 -13.44 -12.66 -2.55
CA GLY A 448 -13.45 -11.54 -1.63
C GLY A 448 -12.46 -10.44 -2.03
N GLY A 449 -12.82 -9.22 -1.69
CA GLY A 449 -12.01 -8.01 -1.93
C GLY A 449 -11.26 -7.57 -0.68
N MET A 450 -10.68 -6.39 -0.75
CA MET A 450 -9.94 -5.75 0.36
C MET A 450 -10.83 -5.41 1.57
N THR A 451 -12.13 -5.38 1.39
CA THR A 451 -13.13 -5.09 2.42
C THR A 451 -13.95 -6.30 2.81
N SER A 452 -13.61 -7.48 2.29
CA SER A 452 -14.26 -8.75 2.67
C SER A 452 -14.06 -9.08 4.15
N HIS A 453 -14.89 -9.95 4.69
CA HIS A 453 -14.78 -10.44 6.06
C HIS A 453 -13.38 -10.96 6.36
N ALA A 454 -12.81 -11.78 5.47
CA ALA A 454 -11.46 -12.32 5.64
C ALA A 454 -10.41 -11.21 5.76
N ALA A 455 -10.45 -10.22 4.87
CA ALA A 455 -9.50 -9.11 4.86
C ALA A 455 -9.59 -8.25 6.14
N VAL A 456 -10.81 -7.88 6.54
CA VAL A 456 -11.06 -7.02 7.70
C VAL A 456 -10.67 -7.72 9.00
N VAL A 457 -11.10 -8.95 9.18
CA VAL A 457 -10.82 -9.72 10.40
C VAL A 457 -9.33 -10.05 10.52
N ALA A 458 -8.70 -10.49 9.43
CA ALA A 458 -7.27 -10.79 9.43
C ALA A 458 -6.42 -9.56 9.80
N ARG A 459 -6.76 -8.39 9.25
CA ARG A 459 -6.09 -7.12 9.64
C ARG A 459 -6.28 -6.80 11.13
N GLY A 460 -7.50 -6.97 11.62
CA GLY A 460 -7.78 -6.77 13.05
C GLY A 460 -6.96 -7.67 13.96
N MET A 461 -6.73 -8.91 13.55
CA MET A 461 -5.98 -9.92 14.30
C MET A 461 -4.46 -9.83 14.09
N GLY A 462 -3.99 -9.02 13.13
CA GLY A 462 -2.59 -9.01 12.73
C GLY A 462 -2.13 -10.31 12.04
N ARG A 463 -3.04 -11.00 11.36
CA ARG A 463 -2.74 -12.21 10.58
C ARG A 463 -2.59 -11.88 9.12
N CYS A 464 -1.62 -12.49 8.45
CA CYS A 464 -1.48 -12.29 7.03
C CYS A 464 -2.68 -12.89 6.28
N CYS A 465 -3.08 -12.21 5.20
CA CYS A 465 -4.20 -12.66 4.38
C CYS A 465 -3.99 -12.28 2.92
N VAL A 466 -4.19 -13.27 2.06
CA VAL A 466 -4.35 -13.05 0.62
C VAL A 466 -5.79 -13.41 0.28
N SER A 467 -6.55 -12.49 -0.26
CA SER A 467 -7.94 -12.72 -0.66
C SER A 467 -8.13 -12.54 -2.16
N GLY A 468 -9.28 -13.01 -2.66
CA GLY A 468 -9.59 -12.87 -4.08
C GLY A 468 -8.62 -13.57 -5.02
N CYS A 469 -8.06 -14.72 -4.60
CA CYS A 469 -7.07 -15.47 -5.36
C CYS A 469 -7.75 -16.37 -6.40
N GLY A 470 -8.37 -15.77 -7.41
CA GLY A 470 -9.16 -16.45 -8.44
C GLY A 470 -8.39 -17.36 -9.39
N GLU A 471 -7.06 -17.33 -9.35
CA GLU A 471 -6.19 -18.26 -10.09
C GLU A 471 -6.19 -19.67 -9.46
N LEU A 472 -6.64 -19.79 -8.22
CA LEU A 472 -6.73 -21.06 -7.50
C LEU A 472 -8.16 -21.58 -7.51
N THR A 473 -8.30 -22.89 -7.51
CA THR A 473 -9.57 -23.59 -7.36
C THR A 473 -9.49 -24.50 -6.12
N ILE A 474 -10.49 -24.47 -5.27
CA ILE A 474 -10.56 -25.35 -4.12
C ILE A 474 -11.74 -26.31 -4.22
N SER A 475 -11.56 -27.52 -3.70
CA SER A 475 -12.62 -28.46 -3.42
C SER A 475 -12.60 -28.79 -1.94
N GLU A 476 -13.56 -28.27 -1.21
CA GLU A 476 -13.68 -28.55 0.24
C GLU A 476 -14.05 -30.02 0.49
N GLU A 477 -14.82 -30.62 -0.42
CA GLU A 477 -15.19 -32.03 -0.37
C GLU A 477 -13.98 -32.97 -0.54
N ASN A 478 -13.14 -32.68 -1.56
CA ASN A 478 -11.95 -33.46 -1.86
C ASN A 478 -10.71 -33.02 -1.10
N LYS A 479 -10.82 -31.93 -0.35
CA LYS A 479 -9.73 -31.31 0.42
C LYS A 479 -8.48 -31.05 -0.44
N THR A 480 -8.69 -30.39 -1.59
CA THR A 480 -7.63 -30.07 -2.55
C THR A 480 -7.64 -28.61 -2.95
N LEU A 481 -6.43 -28.10 -3.23
CA LEU A 481 -6.16 -26.79 -3.80
C LEU A 481 -5.47 -27.01 -5.15
N ILE A 482 -6.04 -26.48 -6.22
CA ILE A 482 -5.56 -26.68 -7.58
C ILE A 482 -5.12 -25.34 -8.18
N THR A 483 -3.89 -25.30 -8.70
CA THR A 483 -3.34 -24.12 -9.37
C THR A 483 -3.84 -24.02 -10.80
N LYS A 484 -3.64 -22.85 -11.41
CA LYS A 484 -3.96 -22.59 -12.82
C LYS A 484 -3.29 -23.58 -13.77
N ASP A 485 -2.08 -24.03 -13.43
CA ASP A 485 -1.30 -25.00 -14.23
C ASP A 485 -1.67 -26.46 -13.90
N GLY A 486 -2.63 -26.69 -13.05
CA GLY A 486 -3.11 -28.02 -12.69
C GLY A 486 -2.33 -28.72 -11.58
N GLU A 487 -1.40 -28.04 -10.92
CA GLU A 487 -0.70 -28.59 -9.74
C GLU A 487 -1.67 -28.71 -8.57
N VAL A 488 -1.65 -29.84 -7.87
CA VAL A 488 -2.59 -30.18 -6.80
C VAL A 488 -1.89 -30.18 -5.46
N PHE A 489 -2.40 -29.40 -4.51
CA PHE A 489 -2.00 -29.43 -3.10
C PHE A 489 -3.15 -30.05 -2.30
N LYS A 490 -2.80 -30.97 -1.40
CA LYS A 490 -3.76 -31.66 -0.52
C LYS A 490 -3.72 -31.08 0.88
N GLU A 491 -4.76 -31.37 1.66
CA GLU A 491 -4.76 -31.11 3.09
C GLU A 491 -3.48 -31.62 3.75
N GLY A 492 -2.84 -30.79 4.55
CA GLY A 492 -1.57 -31.10 5.19
C GLY A 492 -0.31 -30.78 4.38
N ASP A 493 -0.42 -30.45 3.09
CA ASP A 493 0.70 -29.96 2.32
C ASP A 493 1.06 -28.52 2.73
N TYR A 494 2.32 -28.12 2.61
CA TYR A 494 2.77 -26.78 2.94
C TYR A 494 2.53 -25.79 1.80
N ILE A 495 2.02 -24.62 2.16
CA ILE A 495 2.04 -23.42 1.31
C ILE A 495 2.51 -22.22 2.14
N SER A 496 2.95 -21.21 1.45
CA SER A 496 3.35 -19.94 2.06
C SER A 496 2.59 -18.78 1.42
N VAL A 497 2.12 -17.86 2.25
CA VAL A 497 1.21 -16.77 1.87
C VAL A 497 1.87 -15.44 2.22
N ASP A 498 2.02 -14.57 1.25
CA ASP A 498 2.55 -13.21 1.42
C ASP A 498 1.43 -12.19 1.38
N GLY A 499 0.94 -11.82 2.55
CA GLY A 499 -0.12 -10.83 2.68
C GLY A 499 0.29 -9.40 2.32
N SER A 500 1.58 -9.14 2.20
CA SER A 500 2.10 -7.81 1.81
C SER A 500 2.14 -7.62 0.29
N THR A 501 2.33 -8.69 -0.47
CA THR A 501 2.42 -8.66 -1.94
C THR A 501 1.24 -9.31 -2.65
N GLY A 502 0.46 -10.13 -1.95
CA GLY A 502 -0.61 -10.95 -2.53
C GLY A 502 -0.13 -12.25 -3.18
N LYS A 503 1.13 -12.59 -3.08
CA LYS A 503 1.70 -13.81 -3.68
C LYS A 503 1.47 -15.02 -2.79
N VAL A 504 1.21 -16.16 -3.43
CA VAL A 504 1.12 -17.47 -2.80
C VAL A 504 2.24 -18.35 -3.36
N TYR A 505 3.00 -18.96 -2.48
CA TYR A 505 4.12 -19.83 -2.85
C TYR A 505 3.79 -21.29 -2.53
N GLY A 506 4.19 -22.19 -3.42
CA GLY A 506 4.12 -23.63 -3.17
C GLY A 506 5.25 -24.07 -2.23
N GLY A 507 4.91 -24.87 -1.22
CA GLY A 507 5.88 -25.36 -0.26
C GLY A 507 6.17 -24.43 0.92
N GLU A 508 7.17 -24.80 1.67
CA GLU A 508 7.58 -24.11 2.89
C GLU A 508 8.63 -23.03 2.57
N VAL A 509 8.31 -21.77 2.88
CA VAL A 509 9.26 -20.66 2.80
C VAL A 509 9.51 -20.14 4.20
N LYS A 510 10.78 -20.07 4.59
CA LYS A 510 11.19 -19.61 5.92
C LYS A 510 10.72 -18.17 6.18
N THR A 511 10.14 -17.97 7.37
CA THR A 511 9.73 -16.65 7.87
C THR A 511 10.69 -16.13 8.93
N VAL A 512 10.75 -14.81 9.07
CA VAL A 512 11.55 -14.10 10.07
C VAL A 512 10.62 -13.21 10.89
N GLU A 513 10.68 -13.32 12.22
CA GLU A 513 9.91 -12.45 13.11
C GLU A 513 10.47 -11.01 13.06
N PRO A 514 9.59 -10.00 13.16
CA PRO A 514 10.03 -8.61 13.15
C PRO A 514 10.74 -8.27 14.46
N GLU A 515 11.83 -7.51 14.36
CA GLU A 515 12.52 -6.92 15.49
C GLU A 515 12.11 -5.46 15.65
N ILE A 516 11.51 -5.12 16.78
CA ILE A 516 11.20 -3.73 17.14
C ILE A 516 12.44 -3.12 17.79
N SER A 517 13.05 -2.16 17.12
CA SER A 517 14.24 -1.47 17.61
C SER A 517 13.91 -0.36 18.62
N GLY A 518 14.91 0.08 19.40
CA GLY A 518 14.78 1.27 20.24
C GLY A 518 14.51 2.56 19.45
N ASP A 519 14.91 2.59 18.19
CA ASP A 519 14.61 3.70 17.26
C ASP A 519 13.11 3.83 16.99
N PHE A 520 12.40 2.71 16.93
CA PHE A 520 10.94 2.70 16.78
C PHE A 520 10.26 3.43 17.95
N GLU A 521 10.64 3.10 19.17
CA GLU A 521 10.08 3.74 20.37
C GLU A 521 10.38 5.24 20.41
N THR A 522 11.61 5.61 20.11
CA THR A 522 12.05 7.02 20.05
C THR A 522 11.26 7.80 19.00
N PHE A 523 11.14 7.23 17.82
CA PHE A 523 10.46 7.84 16.68
C PHE A 523 8.94 8.02 16.96
N MET A 524 8.30 7.02 17.52
CA MET A 524 6.88 7.07 17.85
C MET A 524 6.59 8.06 18.99
N LYS A 525 7.51 8.22 19.92
CA LYS A 525 7.41 9.24 20.95
C LYS A 525 7.42 10.65 20.36
N TRP A 526 8.29 10.89 19.37
CA TRP A 526 8.29 12.17 18.65
C TRP A 526 6.96 12.40 17.91
N ALA A 527 6.39 11.36 17.33
CA ALA A 527 5.08 11.45 16.67
C ALA A 527 3.99 11.87 17.65
N ASP A 528 3.98 11.29 18.85
CA ASP A 528 3.00 11.63 19.90
C ASP A 528 3.12 13.08 20.40
N GLU A 529 4.34 13.62 20.44
CA GLU A 529 4.59 15.03 20.82
C GLU A 529 4.00 16.04 19.83
N VAL A 530 3.85 15.66 18.58
CA VAL A 530 3.46 16.54 17.47
C VAL A 530 2.00 16.40 17.06
N ARG A 531 1.45 15.19 17.07
CA ARG A 531 0.08 14.93 16.62
C ARG A 531 -0.96 15.64 17.50
N LYS A 532 -2.05 16.06 16.87
CA LYS A 532 -3.23 16.62 17.56
C LYS A 532 -4.33 15.58 17.70
N LEU A 533 -4.52 14.74 16.68
CA LEU A 533 -5.49 13.67 16.73
C LEU A 533 -5.09 12.61 17.76
N GLN A 534 -6.02 12.23 18.60
CA GLN A 534 -5.90 11.03 19.41
C GLN A 534 -6.04 9.80 18.52
N VAL A 535 -5.42 8.71 18.91
CA VAL A 535 -5.51 7.44 18.21
C VAL A 535 -6.11 6.40 19.14
N ARG A 536 -7.30 5.95 18.78
CA ARG A 536 -8.02 4.87 19.46
C ARG A 536 -7.97 3.61 18.60
N THR A 537 -8.44 2.52 19.15
CA THR A 537 -8.49 1.24 18.46
C THR A 537 -9.91 0.70 18.32
N ASN A 538 -10.13 -0.09 17.30
CA ASN A 538 -11.29 -0.96 17.15
C ASN A 538 -10.92 -2.31 17.77
N ALA A 539 -11.49 -2.65 18.89
CA ALA A 539 -11.16 -3.87 19.62
C ALA A 539 -12.38 -4.44 20.33
N ASP A 540 -12.57 -5.75 20.19
CA ASP A 540 -13.72 -6.48 20.72
C ASP A 540 -13.30 -7.46 21.82
N THR A 541 -12.01 -7.74 21.96
CA THR A 541 -11.44 -8.69 22.90
C THR A 541 -10.37 -8.06 23.78
N PRO A 542 -10.13 -8.61 25.00
CA PRO A 542 -9.04 -8.15 25.86
C PRO A 542 -7.67 -8.26 25.20
N ARG A 543 -7.48 -9.29 24.40
CA ARG A 543 -6.25 -9.52 23.63
C ARG A 543 -5.98 -8.40 22.66
N ASP A 544 -6.98 -8.02 21.88
CA ASP A 544 -6.85 -6.93 20.89
C ASP A 544 -6.63 -5.59 21.60
N ALA A 545 -7.34 -5.35 22.69
CA ALA A 545 -7.15 -4.15 23.52
C ALA A 545 -5.72 -4.06 24.08
N LYS A 546 -5.20 -5.15 24.60
CA LYS A 546 -3.82 -5.24 25.13
C LYS A 546 -2.78 -4.97 24.03
N GLN A 547 -2.97 -5.57 22.86
CA GLN A 547 -2.08 -5.35 21.72
C GLN A 547 -2.11 -3.89 21.25
N ALA A 548 -3.29 -3.30 21.17
CA ALA A 548 -3.45 -1.90 20.78
C ALA A 548 -2.81 -0.94 21.80
N LEU A 549 -2.96 -1.19 23.08
CA LEU A 549 -2.30 -0.41 24.12
C LEU A 549 -0.78 -0.50 24.03
N LYS A 550 -0.25 -1.67 23.74
CA LYS A 550 1.18 -1.88 23.51
C LYS A 550 1.68 -1.03 22.33
N PHE A 551 0.85 -0.85 21.32
CA PHE A 551 1.14 0.01 20.17
C PHE A 551 0.84 1.49 20.40
N GLY A 552 0.33 1.86 21.56
CA GLY A 552 0.11 3.25 21.96
C GLY A 552 -1.31 3.79 21.74
N ALA A 553 -2.32 2.92 21.65
CA ALA A 553 -3.72 3.35 21.59
C ALA A 553 -4.15 4.06 22.88
N GLU A 554 -5.00 5.06 22.72
CA GLU A 554 -5.46 5.92 23.81
C GLU A 554 -6.93 5.68 24.21
N GLY A 555 -7.48 4.57 23.77
CA GLY A 555 -8.86 4.17 24.05
C GLY A 555 -9.37 3.17 23.03
N ILE A 556 -10.59 2.69 23.26
CA ILE A 556 -11.35 1.92 22.28
C ILE A 556 -12.38 2.86 21.65
N GLY A 557 -12.23 3.12 20.35
CA GLY A 557 -13.17 3.94 19.59
C GLY A 557 -14.36 3.16 19.04
N LEU A 558 -14.23 1.84 18.94
CA LEU A 558 -15.28 0.93 18.49
C LEU A 558 -15.08 -0.45 19.11
N CYS A 559 -16.06 -0.87 19.92
CA CYS A 559 -16.24 -2.24 20.32
C CYS A 559 -17.54 -2.75 19.70
N ARG A 560 -17.43 -3.75 18.82
CA ARG A 560 -18.57 -4.37 18.13
C ARG A 560 -19.11 -5.51 18.98
N THR A 561 -20.26 -5.31 19.60
CA THR A 561 -20.85 -6.30 20.53
C THR A 561 -21.31 -7.58 19.84
N GLU A 562 -21.65 -7.52 18.56
CA GLU A 562 -22.04 -8.70 17.78
C GLU A 562 -20.98 -9.77 17.71
N HIS A 563 -19.70 -9.39 17.66
CA HIS A 563 -18.60 -10.35 17.61
C HIS A 563 -18.46 -11.22 18.85
N MET A 564 -19.04 -10.76 19.98
CA MET A 564 -19.04 -11.50 21.23
C MET A 564 -20.06 -12.64 21.27
N PHE A 565 -20.97 -12.72 20.31
CA PHE A 565 -22.09 -13.63 20.32
C PHE A 565 -21.88 -14.93 19.53
N PHE A 566 -20.78 -15.07 18.82
CA PHE A 566 -20.56 -16.23 17.95
C PHE A 566 -19.96 -17.48 18.63
N GLU A 567 -19.56 -17.40 19.89
CA GLU A 567 -19.17 -18.57 20.67
C GLU A 567 -20.37 -19.50 20.90
N GLU A 568 -20.13 -20.82 20.96
CA GLU A 568 -21.15 -21.85 20.94
C GLU A 568 -22.31 -21.68 21.96
N GLU A 569 -21.97 -21.37 23.20
CA GLU A 569 -23.00 -21.15 24.25
C GLU A 569 -23.77 -19.85 24.05
N ARG A 570 -23.09 -18.83 23.57
CA ARG A 570 -23.64 -17.49 23.36
C ARG A 570 -24.54 -17.41 22.14
N ILE A 571 -24.11 -18.01 21.03
CA ILE A 571 -24.93 -18.03 19.82
C ILE A 571 -26.24 -18.80 20.01
N PHE A 572 -26.23 -19.84 20.86
CA PHE A 572 -27.45 -20.56 21.20
C PHE A 572 -28.46 -19.64 21.93
N ALA A 573 -28.02 -18.89 22.92
CA ALA A 573 -28.87 -17.94 23.62
C ALA A 573 -29.42 -16.81 22.71
N ILE A 574 -28.58 -16.30 21.79
CA ILE A 574 -29.00 -15.33 20.76
C ILE A 574 -30.09 -15.95 19.85
N ARG A 575 -29.90 -17.19 19.41
CA ARG A 575 -30.87 -17.92 18.61
C ARG A 575 -32.20 -18.14 19.35
N GLN A 576 -32.13 -18.43 20.64
CA GLN A 576 -33.33 -18.51 21.49
C GLN A 576 -34.07 -17.15 21.56
N MET A 577 -33.35 -16.06 21.66
CA MET A 577 -33.94 -14.73 21.64
C MET A 577 -34.62 -14.43 20.29
N ILE A 578 -33.96 -14.77 19.17
CA ILE A 578 -34.47 -14.54 17.84
C ILE A 578 -35.76 -15.29 17.54
N VAL A 579 -35.87 -16.53 17.99
CA VAL A 579 -37.07 -17.37 17.77
C VAL A 579 -38.18 -17.10 18.77
N SER A 580 -37.99 -16.26 19.78
CA SER A 580 -38.98 -15.90 20.78
C SER A 580 -40.16 -15.14 20.15
N ASP A 581 -41.36 -15.48 20.56
CA ASP A 581 -42.59 -14.84 20.08
C ASP A 581 -43.12 -13.78 21.04
N THR A 582 -42.68 -13.79 22.28
CA THR A 582 -43.11 -12.85 23.33
C THR A 582 -41.94 -12.08 23.94
N VAL A 583 -42.23 -10.93 24.53
CA VAL A 583 -41.27 -10.11 25.29
C VAL A 583 -40.64 -10.92 26.42
N GLU A 584 -41.46 -11.68 27.17
CA GLU A 584 -41.02 -12.50 28.29
C GLU A 584 -40.02 -13.58 27.88
N GLN A 585 -40.26 -14.23 26.73
CA GLN A 585 -39.34 -15.23 26.17
C GLN A 585 -38.03 -14.57 25.75
N ARG A 586 -38.08 -13.39 25.13
CA ARG A 586 -36.85 -12.63 24.73
C ARG A 586 -36.05 -12.23 25.96
N GLU A 587 -36.70 -11.66 26.98
CA GLU A 587 -36.05 -11.27 28.23
C GLU A 587 -35.37 -12.46 28.92
N LYS A 588 -36.01 -13.62 28.90
CA LYS A 588 -35.46 -14.86 29.47
C LYS A 588 -34.20 -15.33 28.74
N ALA A 589 -34.20 -15.25 27.40
CA ALA A 589 -33.03 -15.55 26.61
C ALA A 589 -31.91 -14.54 26.80
N LEU A 590 -32.24 -13.27 26.84
CA LEU A 590 -31.30 -12.16 27.07
C LEU A 590 -30.69 -12.22 28.47
N ALA A 591 -31.41 -12.70 29.47
CA ALA A 591 -30.89 -12.87 30.83
C ALA A 591 -29.73 -13.89 30.87
N LYS A 592 -29.65 -14.81 29.95
CA LYS A 592 -28.51 -15.74 29.81
C LYS A 592 -27.27 -15.05 29.24
N LEU A 593 -27.46 -14.07 28.35
CA LEU A 593 -26.38 -13.33 27.69
C LEU A 593 -25.79 -12.23 28.60
N LEU A 594 -26.58 -11.64 29.47
CA LEU A 594 -26.17 -10.54 30.32
C LEU A 594 -24.91 -10.84 31.13
N PRO A 595 -24.77 -11.96 31.86
CA PRO A 595 -23.54 -12.24 32.61
C PRO A 595 -22.32 -12.41 31.67
N MET A 596 -22.55 -12.99 30.50
CA MET A 596 -21.48 -13.22 29.51
C MET A 596 -20.93 -11.89 28.97
N GLN A 597 -21.80 -11.01 28.49
CA GLN A 597 -21.40 -9.68 28.02
C GLN A 597 -20.81 -8.80 29.12
N ARG A 598 -21.40 -8.83 30.30
CA ARG A 598 -20.85 -8.13 31.45
C ARG A 598 -19.42 -8.55 31.73
N GLY A 599 -19.13 -9.84 31.70
CA GLY A 599 -17.78 -10.37 31.87
C GLY A 599 -16.82 -9.89 30.77
N ASP A 600 -17.26 -9.87 29.53
CA ASP A 600 -16.47 -9.34 28.41
C ASP A 600 -16.11 -7.87 28.61
N PHE A 601 -17.07 -7.04 28.98
CA PHE A 601 -16.83 -5.62 29.21
C PHE A 601 -15.96 -5.37 30.46
N GLU A 602 -16.09 -6.16 31.50
CA GLU A 602 -15.20 -6.10 32.66
C GLU A 602 -13.74 -6.31 32.25
N GLU A 603 -13.47 -7.33 31.43
CA GLU A 603 -12.12 -7.62 30.95
C GLU A 603 -11.57 -6.48 30.08
N LEU A 604 -12.39 -5.88 29.20
CA LEU A 604 -12.00 -4.73 28.40
C LEU A 604 -11.68 -3.51 29.27
N TYR A 605 -12.51 -3.20 30.27
CA TYR A 605 -12.25 -2.10 31.18
C TYR A 605 -10.98 -2.30 32.00
N LYS A 606 -10.71 -3.50 32.44
CA LYS A 606 -9.47 -3.83 33.16
C LYS A 606 -8.23 -3.62 32.32
N GLU A 607 -8.27 -4.04 31.05
CA GLU A 607 -7.15 -3.81 30.11
C GLU A 607 -6.96 -2.33 29.79
N MET A 608 -8.04 -1.57 29.60
CA MET A 608 -7.97 -0.16 29.19
C MET A 608 -7.58 0.82 30.30
N LYS A 609 -7.69 0.44 31.56
CA LYS A 609 -7.14 1.17 32.72
C LYS A 609 -7.39 2.69 32.71
N GLY A 610 -8.65 3.10 32.50
CA GLY A 610 -9.05 4.51 32.53
C GLY A 610 -9.07 5.20 31.18
N TYR A 611 -8.67 4.53 30.11
CA TYR A 611 -8.91 5.03 28.77
C TYR A 611 -10.39 4.86 28.38
N PRO A 612 -10.93 5.74 27.50
CA PRO A 612 -12.32 5.62 27.05
C PRO A 612 -12.55 4.30 26.31
N VAL A 613 -13.72 3.70 26.55
CA VAL A 613 -14.19 2.51 25.85
C VAL A 613 -15.55 2.81 25.25
N THR A 614 -15.61 2.93 23.93
CA THR A 614 -16.85 3.17 23.19
C THR A 614 -17.44 1.83 22.75
N ILE A 615 -18.58 1.48 23.32
CA ILE A 615 -19.29 0.24 23.06
C ILE A 615 -20.46 0.51 22.15
N ARG A 616 -20.43 -0.08 20.95
CA ARG A 616 -21.54 0.00 19.99
C ARG A 616 -22.54 -1.10 20.28
N PHE A 617 -23.81 -0.74 20.40
CA PHE A 617 -24.89 -1.68 20.55
C PHE A 617 -25.08 -2.53 19.28
N LEU A 618 -25.80 -3.63 19.40
CA LEU A 618 -26.02 -4.60 18.36
C LEU A 618 -26.40 -3.92 17.02
N ASP A 619 -25.62 -4.19 15.99
CA ASP A 619 -25.77 -3.54 14.68
C ASP A 619 -26.30 -4.45 13.57
N PRO A 620 -25.82 -5.70 13.37
CA PRO A 620 -26.23 -6.50 12.22
C PRO A 620 -27.67 -7.01 12.35
N PRO A 621 -28.32 -7.34 11.18
CA PRO A 621 -29.64 -7.94 11.19
C PRO A 621 -29.61 -9.32 11.86
N LEU A 622 -30.74 -9.72 12.45
CA LEU A 622 -30.84 -10.97 13.20
C LEU A 622 -30.60 -12.22 12.36
N HIS A 623 -30.85 -12.19 11.06
CA HIS A 623 -30.60 -13.33 10.19
C HIS A 623 -29.13 -13.76 10.12
N GLU A 624 -28.19 -12.90 10.46
CA GLU A 624 -26.76 -13.23 10.48
C GLU A 624 -26.40 -14.25 11.58
N PHE A 625 -27.24 -14.38 12.59
CA PHE A 625 -26.99 -15.27 13.72
C PHE A 625 -27.62 -16.66 13.54
N VAL A 626 -28.41 -16.87 12.50
CA VAL A 626 -29.13 -18.12 12.25
C VAL A 626 -28.58 -18.87 11.04
N PRO A 627 -28.64 -20.20 11.04
CA PRO A 627 -28.20 -20.99 9.89
C PRO A 627 -29.15 -20.83 8.71
N HIS A 628 -28.64 -21.07 7.50
CA HIS A 628 -29.38 -20.88 6.24
C HIS A 628 -29.61 -22.18 5.47
N THR A 629 -28.88 -23.24 5.80
CA THR A 629 -29.04 -24.56 5.15
C THR A 629 -29.92 -25.50 5.95
N ASP A 630 -30.67 -26.37 5.27
CA ASP A 630 -31.54 -27.33 5.91
C ASP A 630 -30.78 -28.27 6.87
N ASP A 631 -29.57 -28.66 6.49
CA ASP A 631 -28.72 -29.54 7.30
C ASP A 631 -28.28 -28.92 8.62
N GLU A 632 -28.12 -27.61 8.68
CA GLU A 632 -27.81 -26.85 9.90
C GLU A 632 -29.07 -26.53 10.71
N ILE A 633 -30.18 -26.25 10.04
CA ILE A 633 -31.46 -25.91 10.67
C ILE A 633 -32.04 -27.09 11.45
N ARG A 634 -31.96 -28.35 10.94
CA ARG A 634 -32.50 -29.54 11.59
C ARG A 634 -31.94 -29.79 12.98
N PRO A 635 -30.60 -29.81 13.18
CA PRO A 635 -30.07 -30.00 14.53
C PRO A 635 -30.44 -28.85 15.48
N LEU A 636 -30.43 -27.61 14.99
CA LEU A 636 -30.78 -26.42 15.76
C LEU A 636 -32.27 -26.45 16.18
N ALA A 637 -33.18 -26.88 15.31
CA ALA A 637 -34.61 -27.01 15.63
C ALA A 637 -34.80 -27.99 16.79
N LYS A 638 -34.14 -29.14 16.76
CA LYS A 638 -34.17 -30.13 17.82
C LYS A 638 -33.65 -29.56 19.15
N GLU A 639 -32.53 -28.84 19.08
CA GLU A 639 -31.93 -28.24 20.27
C GLU A 639 -32.81 -27.13 20.88
N LEU A 640 -33.50 -26.34 20.03
CA LEU A 640 -34.44 -25.32 20.46
C LEU A 640 -35.81 -25.85 20.89
N GLY A 641 -36.07 -27.15 20.71
CA GLY A 641 -37.37 -27.75 20.99
C GLY A 641 -38.47 -27.37 20.02
N MET A 642 -38.09 -27.03 18.78
CA MET A 642 -38.99 -26.62 17.68
C MET A 642 -39.07 -27.70 16.61
N THR A 643 -40.13 -27.70 15.79
CA THR A 643 -40.11 -28.48 14.55
C THR A 643 -39.19 -27.83 13.52
N PHE A 644 -38.64 -28.64 12.61
CA PHE A 644 -37.82 -28.14 11.49
C PHE A 644 -38.56 -27.10 10.65
N GLU A 645 -39.81 -27.38 10.32
CA GLU A 645 -40.65 -26.48 9.51
C GLU A 645 -40.89 -25.13 10.22
N ALA A 646 -41.19 -25.14 11.52
CA ALA A 646 -41.41 -23.94 12.31
C ALA A 646 -40.16 -23.07 12.35
N LEU A 647 -38.99 -23.67 12.57
CA LEU A 647 -37.73 -22.95 12.59
C LEU A 647 -37.36 -22.42 11.18
N LYS A 648 -37.51 -23.25 10.15
CA LYS A 648 -37.27 -22.85 8.77
C LYS A 648 -38.16 -21.65 8.35
N ASP A 649 -39.45 -21.69 8.69
CA ASP A 649 -40.39 -20.60 8.41
C ASP A 649 -39.99 -19.33 9.18
N LYS A 650 -39.58 -19.46 10.44
CA LYS A 650 -39.11 -18.31 11.23
C LYS A 650 -37.88 -17.67 10.61
N ILE A 651 -36.89 -18.48 10.22
CA ILE A 651 -35.68 -17.98 9.54
C ILE A 651 -36.03 -17.30 8.22
N ALA A 652 -36.96 -17.87 7.45
CA ALA A 652 -37.43 -17.26 6.19
C ALA A 652 -38.05 -15.88 6.40
N THR A 653 -38.73 -15.64 7.53
CA THR A 653 -39.29 -14.30 7.85
C THR A 653 -38.22 -13.27 8.15
N LEU A 654 -37.00 -13.70 8.50
CA LEU A 654 -35.86 -12.80 8.77
C LEU A 654 -35.10 -12.45 7.52
N HIS A 655 -35.33 -13.15 6.42
CA HIS A 655 -34.65 -12.86 5.15
C HIS A 655 -35.06 -11.50 4.61
N GLU A 656 -34.08 -10.71 4.27
CA GLU A 656 -34.25 -9.38 3.69
C GLU A 656 -33.55 -9.31 2.34
N PHE A 657 -34.19 -8.69 1.34
CA PHE A 657 -33.58 -8.48 0.02
C PHE A 657 -32.40 -7.52 0.07
N ASN A 658 -32.40 -6.60 1.02
CA ASN A 658 -31.35 -5.62 1.21
C ASN A 658 -31.04 -5.43 2.71
N PRO A 659 -30.32 -6.39 3.30
CA PRO A 659 -30.04 -6.40 4.75
C PRO A 659 -29.35 -5.15 5.28
N MET A 660 -28.52 -4.54 4.47
CA MET A 660 -27.76 -3.35 4.87
C MET A 660 -28.65 -2.12 5.09
N MET A 661 -29.82 -2.09 4.48
CA MET A 661 -30.83 -1.03 4.61
C MET A 661 -32.09 -1.50 5.34
N GLY A 662 -32.04 -2.67 5.96
CA GLY A 662 -33.18 -3.32 6.58
C GLY A 662 -33.27 -3.15 8.10
N HIS A 663 -33.76 -4.21 8.75
CA HIS A 663 -34.01 -4.27 10.19
C HIS A 663 -32.74 -4.59 10.97
N ARG A 664 -31.97 -3.56 11.25
CA ARG A 664 -30.69 -3.63 11.95
C ARG A 664 -30.44 -2.38 12.81
N GLY A 665 -29.36 -2.40 13.59
CA GLY A 665 -28.91 -1.26 14.40
C GLY A 665 -29.95 -0.71 15.34
N CYS A 666 -30.13 0.60 15.40
CA CYS A 666 -31.12 1.24 16.25
C CYS A 666 -32.55 0.81 15.96
N ARG A 667 -32.82 0.34 14.73
CA ARG A 667 -34.16 -0.17 14.35
C ARG A 667 -34.52 -1.42 15.14
N LEU A 668 -33.53 -2.28 15.43
CA LEU A 668 -33.72 -3.42 16.36
C LEU A 668 -34.00 -2.96 17.78
N ALA A 669 -33.31 -1.93 18.25
CA ALA A 669 -33.49 -1.36 19.60
C ALA A 669 -34.87 -0.69 19.73
N VAL A 670 -35.41 -0.13 18.65
CA VAL A 670 -36.77 0.42 18.62
C VAL A 670 -37.81 -0.69 18.66
N THR A 671 -37.63 -1.73 17.84
CA THR A 671 -38.59 -2.86 17.77
C THR A 671 -38.49 -3.79 18.97
N TYR A 672 -37.28 -4.07 19.46
CA TYR A 672 -37.00 -4.95 20.58
C TYR A 672 -36.17 -4.22 21.65
N PRO A 673 -36.76 -3.30 22.40
CA PRO A 673 -36.03 -2.48 23.39
C PRO A 673 -35.35 -3.30 24.49
N GLU A 674 -35.78 -4.56 24.69
CA GLU A 674 -35.20 -5.49 25.65
C GLU A 674 -33.72 -5.74 25.38
N ILE A 675 -33.31 -5.74 24.09
CA ILE A 675 -31.92 -5.90 23.67
C ILE A 675 -31.06 -4.72 24.18
N ALA A 676 -31.54 -3.51 23.94
CA ALA A 676 -30.85 -2.30 24.42
C ALA A 676 -30.78 -2.25 25.95
N LYS A 677 -31.83 -2.68 26.65
CA LYS A 677 -31.82 -2.77 28.13
C LYS A 677 -30.77 -3.74 28.62
N MET A 678 -30.71 -4.94 28.03
CA MET A 678 -29.71 -5.95 28.39
C MET A 678 -28.29 -5.44 28.19
N GLN A 679 -27.99 -4.88 27.01
CA GLN A 679 -26.66 -4.37 26.70
C GLN A 679 -26.27 -3.19 27.60
N THR A 680 -27.19 -2.30 27.91
CA THR A 680 -26.96 -1.19 28.85
C THR A 680 -26.62 -1.70 30.25
N ARG A 681 -27.36 -2.68 30.78
CA ARG A 681 -27.06 -3.32 32.05
C ARG A 681 -25.70 -3.96 32.07
N ALA A 682 -25.37 -4.72 31.02
CA ALA A 682 -24.06 -5.36 30.87
C ALA A 682 -22.91 -4.32 30.93
N VAL A 683 -23.05 -3.21 30.22
CA VAL A 683 -22.03 -2.14 30.18
C VAL A 683 -21.87 -1.49 31.55
N MET A 684 -22.95 -1.09 32.16
CA MET A 684 -22.89 -0.31 33.40
C MET A 684 -22.58 -1.18 34.64
N GLU A 685 -23.10 -2.40 34.70
CA GLU A 685 -22.75 -3.34 35.77
C GLU A 685 -21.27 -3.71 35.70
N ALA A 686 -20.73 -3.96 34.49
CA ALA A 686 -19.30 -4.19 34.28
C ALA A 686 -18.45 -2.99 34.71
N ALA A 687 -18.84 -1.79 34.30
CA ALA A 687 -18.15 -0.56 34.65
C ALA A 687 -18.11 -0.34 36.18
N ILE A 688 -19.23 -0.52 36.85
CA ILE A 688 -19.33 -0.41 38.30
C ILE A 688 -18.44 -1.45 38.99
N ASN A 689 -18.49 -2.71 38.57
CA ASN A 689 -17.70 -3.78 39.16
C ASN A 689 -16.20 -3.50 39.06
N VAL A 690 -15.74 -3.00 37.92
CA VAL A 690 -14.32 -2.66 37.70
C VAL A 690 -13.91 -1.40 38.46
N ASP A 691 -14.77 -0.36 38.53
CA ASP A 691 -14.50 0.85 39.30
C ASP A 691 -14.39 0.54 40.79
N LYS A 692 -15.25 -0.32 41.32
CA LYS A 692 -15.19 -0.79 42.72
C LYS A 692 -13.90 -1.55 43.03
N SER A 693 -13.27 -2.17 42.05
CA SER A 693 -11.98 -2.83 42.20
C SER A 693 -10.77 -1.88 42.21
N GLY A 694 -11.01 -0.56 42.07
CA GLY A 694 -9.99 0.47 42.09
C GLY A 694 -9.39 0.85 40.72
N ILE A 695 -9.94 0.32 39.64
CA ILE A 695 -9.52 0.63 38.24
C ILE A 695 -10.51 1.65 37.68
N LYS A 696 -10.02 2.82 37.28
CA LYS A 696 -10.86 3.86 36.65
C LYS A 696 -11.46 3.35 35.33
N VAL A 697 -12.71 3.69 35.09
CA VAL A 697 -13.45 3.37 33.88
C VAL A 697 -14.02 4.63 33.23
N VAL A 698 -14.08 4.64 31.89
CA VAL A 698 -14.69 5.72 31.09
C VAL A 698 -15.64 5.08 30.07
N PRO A 699 -16.88 4.76 30.48
CA PRO A 699 -17.84 4.11 29.60
C PRO A 699 -18.47 5.11 28.62
N GLU A 700 -18.48 4.74 27.33
CA GLU A 700 -19.16 5.44 26.25
C GLU A 700 -20.07 4.46 25.51
N ILE A 701 -21.35 4.82 25.36
CA ILE A 701 -22.34 4.01 24.66
C ILE A 701 -22.66 4.65 23.32
N MET A 702 -22.56 3.88 22.27
CA MET A 702 -22.80 4.33 20.91
C MET A 702 -23.98 3.60 20.27
N ILE A 703 -24.96 4.38 19.82
CA ILE A 703 -26.15 3.89 19.14
C ILE A 703 -25.89 3.90 17.63
N PRO A 704 -25.94 2.72 16.96
CA PRO A 704 -25.65 2.63 15.52
C PRO A 704 -26.84 2.99 14.65
N LEU A 705 -26.59 3.34 13.40
CA LEU A 705 -27.56 3.43 12.29
C LEU A 705 -28.67 4.48 12.49
N VAL A 706 -28.43 5.51 13.27
CA VAL A 706 -29.38 6.59 13.49
C VAL A 706 -29.54 7.45 12.24
N GLY A 707 -30.76 7.67 11.81
CA GLY A 707 -31.09 8.55 10.68
C GLY A 707 -31.99 9.72 11.08
N GLU A 708 -32.63 9.64 12.23
CA GLU A 708 -33.58 10.62 12.73
C GLU A 708 -33.32 10.91 14.23
N LYS A 709 -33.34 12.17 14.62
CA LYS A 709 -33.17 12.58 16.01
C LYS A 709 -34.08 11.80 16.98
N LYS A 710 -35.33 11.57 16.58
CA LYS A 710 -36.32 10.87 17.43
C LYS A 710 -35.95 9.39 17.66
N GLU A 711 -35.29 8.74 16.71
CA GLU A 711 -34.77 7.39 16.90
C GLU A 711 -33.72 7.40 18.05
N LEU A 712 -32.79 8.33 18.00
CA LEU A 712 -31.76 8.45 19.02
C LEU A 712 -32.38 8.82 20.39
N ALA A 713 -33.29 9.78 20.42
CA ALA A 713 -33.96 10.21 21.64
C ALA A 713 -34.72 9.04 22.31
N TYR A 714 -35.41 8.23 21.52
CA TYR A 714 -36.15 7.06 22.00
C TYR A 714 -35.21 6.02 22.61
N VAL A 715 -34.16 5.59 21.85
CA VAL A 715 -33.20 4.58 22.33
C VAL A 715 -32.41 5.12 23.53
N LYS A 716 -31.96 6.38 23.48
CA LYS A 716 -31.27 7.04 24.59
C LYS A 716 -32.13 7.05 25.84
N GLY A 717 -33.43 7.32 25.71
CA GLY A 717 -34.36 7.28 26.86
C GLY A 717 -34.38 5.93 27.56
N ILE A 718 -34.42 4.83 26.79
CA ILE A 718 -34.34 3.47 27.31
C ILE A 718 -33.01 3.23 28.00
N VAL A 719 -31.89 3.66 27.39
CA VAL A 719 -30.54 3.53 27.96
C VAL A 719 -30.41 4.28 29.28
N VAL A 720 -30.81 5.55 29.33
CA VAL A 720 -30.74 6.38 30.52
C VAL A 720 -31.59 5.83 31.67
N ASP A 721 -32.83 5.42 31.37
CA ASP A 721 -33.71 4.80 32.35
C ASP A 721 -33.07 3.51 32.92
N THR A 722 -32.51 2.69 32.08
CA THR A 722 -31.84 1.46 32.52
C THR A 722 -30.58 1.75 33.35
N ILE A 723 -29.77 2.73 32.96
CA ILE A 723 -28.62 3.18 33.76
C ILE A 723 -29.05 3.66 35.15
N ASN A 724 -30.11 4.45 35.23
CA ASN A 724 -30.63 4.95 36.51
C ASN A 724 -31.16 3.82 37.38
N GLU A 725 -31.80 2.79 36.80
CA GLU A 725 -32.20 1.58 37.54
C GLU A 725 -30.97 0.88 38.14
N VAL A 726 -29.91 0.66 37.34
CA VAL A 726 -28.67 0.01 37.79
C VAL A 726 -28.01 0.82 38.90
N PHE A 727 -27.93 2.15 38.79
CA PHE A 727 -27.36 3.03 39.80
C PHE A 727 -28.15 2.98 41.11
N LYS A 728 -29.46 2.93 41.02
CA LYS A 728 -30.32 2.80 42.19
C LYS A 728 -30.17 1.45 42.87
N GLU A 729 -30.18 0.36 42.10
CA GLU A 729 -30.02 -0.99 42.61
C GLU A 729 -28.68 -1.19 43.32
N GLN A 730 -27.61 -0.61 42.80
CA GLN A 730 -26.26 -0.79 43.33
C GLN A 730 -25.82 0.34 44.26
N ASN A 731 -26.65 1.38 44.42
CA ASN A 731 -26.30 2.61 45.16
C ASN A 731 -24.92 3.16 44.77
N TYR A 732 -24.70 3.28 43.46
CA TYR A 732 -23.42 3.65 42.86
C TYR A 732 -23.65 4.50 41.62
N LYS A 733 -22.85 5.54 41.42
CA LYS A 733 -22.91 6.41 40.23
C LYS A 733 -21.57 6.47 39.54
N LEU A 734 -21.60 6.51 38.22
CA LEU A 734 -20.45 6.71 37.33
C LEU A 734 -20.79 7.76 36.30
N ASP A 735 -19.78 8.48 35.87
CA ASP A 735 -19.89 9.30 34.65
C ASP A 735 -19.87 8.41 33.42
N TYR A 736 -20.68 8.76 32.45
CA TYR A 736 -20.77 8.06 31.16
C TYR A 736 -21.17 9.03 30.06
N LYS A 737 -20.96 8.62 28.81
CA LYS A 737 -21.41 9.38 27.65
C LYS A 737 -22.26 8.48 26.73
N ILE A 738 -23.26 9.09 26.13
CA ILE A 738 -24.09 8.46 25.10
C ILE A 738 -23.96 9.28 23.82
N GLY A 739 -23.57 8.62 22.74
CA GLY A 739 -23.46 9.23 21.43
C GLY A 739 -23.97 8.31 20.33
N THR A 740 -23.70 8.68 19.10
CA THR A 740 -24.15 7.93 17.94
C THR A 740 -23.08 7.76 16.88
N MET A 741 -23.21 6.73 16.09
CA MET A 741 -22.47 6.59 14.84
C MET A 741 -23.19 7.38 13.75
N ILE A 742 -22.48 8.30 13.10
CA ILE A 742 -22.96 8.99 11.90
C ILE A 742 -22.53 8.17 10.69
N GLU A 743 -23.45 7.43 10.14
CA GLU A 743 -23.20 6.50 9.04
C GLU A 743 -24.28 6.50 7.96
N ILE A 744 -25.36 7.20 8.21
CA ILE A 744 -26.42 7.43 7.23
C ILE A 744 -26.32 8.85 6.69
N PRO A 745 -26.36 9.08 5.38
CA PRO A 745 -26.27 10.42 4.79
C PRO A 745 -27.29 11.42 5.38
N ARG A 746 -28.52 10.97 5.66
CA ARG A 746 -29.51 11.82 6.32
C ARG A 746 -29.08 12.30 7.70
N ALA A 747 -28.44 11.42 8.47
CA ALA A 747 -27.90 11.79 9.79
C ALA A 747 -26.83 12.88 9.68
N ALA A 748 -25.96 12.78 8.68
CA ALA A 748 -24.94 13.81 8.43
C ALA A 748 -25.59 15.15 8.04
N LEU A 749 -26.65 15.13 7.25
CA LEU A 749 -27.38 16.33 6.82
C LEU A 749 -28.20 16.98 7.94
N THR A 750 -28.55 16.24 8.98
CA THR A 750 -29.33 16.70 10.14
C THR A 750 -28.54 16.62 11.45
N ALA A 751 -27.22 16.67 11.35
CA ALA A 751 -26.34 16.49 12.49
C ALA A 751 -26.50 17.55 13.58
N ASP A 752 -26.93 18.74 13.25
CA ASP A 752 -27.29 19.80 14.22
C ASP A 752 -28.43 19.36 15.16
N GLU A 753 -29.46 18.72 14.63
CA GLU A 753 -30.57 18.18 15.43
C GLU A 753 -30.14 16.96 16.24
N ILE A 754 -29.38 16.05 15.65
CA ILE A 754 -28.88 14.83 16.33
C ILE A 754 -27.93 15.17 17.47
N ALA A 755 -27.13 16.22 17.33
CA ALA A 755 -26.23 16.70 18.37
C ALA A 755 -26.94 17.24 19.65
N GLU A 756 -28.22 17.53 19.57
CA GLU A 756 -29.02 17.86 20.75
C GLU A 756 -29.12 16.67 21.72
N GLU A 757 -29.09 15.45 21.16
CA GLU A 757 -29.18 14.21 21.94
C GLU A 757 -27.84 13.47 22.10
N ALA A 758 -26.90 13.64 21.16
CA ALA A 758 -25.63 12.94 21.17
C ALA A 758 -24.51 13.76 21.82
N GLU A 759 -23.76 13.16 22.73
CA GLU A 759 -22.59 13.77 23.38
C GLU A 759 -21.31 13.56 22.53
N PHE A 760 -21.32 12.62 21.61
CA PHE A 760 -20.25 12.40 20.63
C PHE A 760 -20.79 11.85 19.33
N PHE A 761 -20.03 12.09 18.25
CA PHE A 761 -20.23 11.46 16.95
C PHE A 761 -19.04 10.58 16.63
N SER A 762 -19.30 9.38 16.16
CA SER A 762 -18.32 8.52 15.53
C SER A 762 -18.74 8.28 14.08
N PHE A 763 -17.93 8.69 13.12
CA PHE A 763 -18.26 8.51 11.71
C PHE A 763 -18.01 7.08 11.29
N GLY A 764 -19.07 6.34 10.98
CA GLY A 764 -19.05 4.99 10.43
C GLY A 764 -18.91 5.05 8.92
N THR A 765 -17.71 5.29 8.43
CA THR A 765 -17.46 5.62 7.03
C THR A 765 -17.67 4.47 6.06
N ASN A 766 -17.68 3.22 6.52
CA ASN A 766 -18.03 2.08 5.68
C ASN A 766 -19.46 2.21 5.14
N ASP A 767 -20.43 2.31 6.03
CA ASP A 767 -21.85 2.49 5.66
C ASP A 767 -22.13 3.84 5.00
N LEU A 768 -21.48 4.90 5.49
CA LEU A 768 -21.64 6.23 4.92
C LEU A 768 -21.16 6.26 3.46
N THR A 769 -20.06 5.62 3.16
CA THR A 769 -19.54 5.47 1.79
C THR A 769 -20.49 4.64 0.93
N GLN A 770 -20.94 3.50 1.45
CA GLN A 770 -21.86 2.60 0.77
C GLN A 770 -23.14 3.32 0.35
N MET A 771 -23.76 4.06 1.26
CA MET A 771 -25.01 4.76 0.99
C MET A 771 -24.85 6.02 0.14
N THR A 772 -23.69 6.68 0.24
CA THR A 772 -23.40 7.89 -0.55
C THR A 772 -23.13 7.55 -2.03
N PHE A 773 -22.36 6.50 -2.29
CA PHE A 773 -22.11 6.01 -3.64
C PHE A 773 -23.27 5.17 -4.19
N GLY A 774 -24.09 4.59 -3.33
CA GLY A 774 -25.06 3.57 -3.74
C GLY A 774 -24.37 2.25 -4.14
N PHE A 775 -23.20 1.96 -3.61
CA PHE A 775 -22.45 0.73 -3.84
C PHE A 775 -22.64 -0.23 -2.66
N SER A 776 -22.92 -1.50 -2.94
CA SER A 776 -22.79 -2.53 -1.94
C SER A 776 -21.29 -2.83 -1.74
N ARG A 777 -20.79 -2.69 -0.52
CA ARG A 777 -19.38 -2.99 -0.20
C ARG A 777 -18.97 -4.40 -0.62
N ASP A 778 -19.86 -5.36 -0.38
CA ASP A 778 -19.59 -6.78 -0.65
C ASP A 778 -19.70 -7.12 -2.15
N ASP A 779 -20.50 -6.38 -2.91
CA ASP A 779 -20.72 -6.62 -4.34
C ASP A 779 -19.86 -5.74 -5.26
N ALA A 780 -19.34 -4.62 -4.77
CA ALA A 780 -18.64 -3.63 -5.58
C ALA A 780 -17.38 -4.19 -6.27
N GLY A 781 -16.76 -5.23 -5.70
CA GLY A 781 -15.62 -5.92 -6.31
C GLY A 781 -15.89 -6.44 -7.73
N LYS A 782 -17.15 -6.68 -8.09
CA LYS A 782 -17.54 -7.16 -9.41
C LYS A 782 -17.32 -6.12 -10.53
N PHE A 783 -17.35 -4.83 -10.21
CA PHE A 783 -17.24 -3.75 -11.19
C PHE A 783 -16.12 -2.71 -10.90
N LEU A 784 -15.60 -2.62 -9.69
CA LEU A 784 -14.59 -1.62 -9.33
C LEU A 784 -13.32 -1.71 -10.16
N ASN A 785 -12.90 -2.91 -10.54
CA ASN A 785 -11.73 -3.09 -11.39
C ASN A 785 -11.91 -2.41 -12.76
N ASP A 786 -13.10 -2.50 -13.35
CA ASP A 786 -13.41 -1.82 -14.60
C ASP A 786 -13.41 -0.30 -14.43
N TYR A 787 -13.88 0.20 -13.29
CA TYR A 787 -13.82 1.62 -12.95
C TYR A 787 -12.39 2.14 -12.85
N TYR A 788 -11.48 1.35 -12.27
CA TYR A 788 -10.06 1.70 -12.22
C TYR A 788 -9.43 1.66 -13.61
N ASN A 789 -9.69 0.62 -14.39
CA ASN A 789 -9.14 0.45 -15.72
C ASN A 789 -9.60 1.56 -16.69
N LYS A 790 -10.82 2.05 -16.52
CA LYS A 790 -11.40 3.15 -17.30
C LYS A 790 -11.16 4.54 -16.70
N GLN A 791 -10.37 4.60 -15.61
CA GLN A 791 -10.00 5.85 -14.93
C GLN A 791 -11.22 6.65 -14.39
N ILE A 792 -12.31 5.97 -14.06
CA ILE A 792 -13.49 6.59 -13.43
C ILE A 792 -13.20 6.84 -11.95
N LEU A 793 -12.56 5.89 -11.28
CA LEU A 793 -12.06 6.01 -9.91
C LEU A 793 -10.57 5.74 -9.87
N GLU A 794 -9.84 6.55 -9.10
CA GLU A 794 -8.39 6.38 -8.90
C GLU A 794 -8.05 5.45 -7.74
N SER A 795 -8.91 5.40 -6.73
CA SER A 795 -8.72 4.57 -5.54
C SER A 795 -10.02 3.93 -5.08
N ASN A 796 -9.90 2.89 -4.25
CA ASN A 796 -11.05 2.24 -3.64
C ASN A 796 -11.67 3.17 -2.58
N PRO A 797 -12.93 3.62 -2.76
CA PRO A 797 -13.57 4.53 -1.82
C PRO A 797 -13.83 3.90 -0.44
N PHE A 798 -13.75 2.58 -0.30
CA PHE A 798 -13.85 1.88 0.97
C PHE A 798 -12.51 1.77 1.72
N ALA A 799 -11.39 1.98 1.04
CA ALA A 799 -10.06 1.99 1.65
C ALA A 799 -9.59 3.41 1.99
N ARG A 800 -9.84 4.35 1.10
CA ARG A 800 -9.54 5.78 1.26
C ARG A 800 -10.81 6.59 1.14
N ILE A 801 -11.04 7.53 2.05
CA ILE A 801 -12.26 8.35 2.02
C ILE A 801 -12.40 9.15 0.72
N ASP A 802 -13.60 9.12 0.15
CA ASP A 802 -13.99 10.01 -0.92
C ASP A 802 -14.23 11.42 -0.37
N GLU A 803 -13.23 12.27 -0.47
CA GLU A 803 -13.32 13.64 0.07
C GLU A 803 -14.38 14.49 -0.60
N LYS A 804 -14.69 14.22 -1.86
CA LYS A 804 -15.62 15.03 -2.68
C LYS A 804 -17.10 14.82 -2.33
N GLY A 805 -17.46 13.62 -1.92
CA GLY A 805 -18.84 13.27 -1.57
C GLY A 805 -18.97 12.94 -0.08
N VAL A 806 -18.43 11.80 0.33
CA VAL A 806 -18.46 11.35 1.73
C VAL A 806 -17.80 12.36 2.65
N GLY A 807 -16.65 12.89 2.24
CA GLY A 807 -15.90 13.90 3.01
C GLY A 807 -16.70 15.19 3.23
N LYS A 808 -17.49 15.62 2.26
CA LYS A 808 -18.41 16.77 2.47
C LYS A 808 -19.42 16.50 3.56
N LEU A 809 -19.99 15.30 3.61
CA LEU A 809 -20.94 14.91 4.65
C LEU A 809 -20.28 14.88 6.03
N VAL A 810 -19.09 14.34 6.12
CA VAL A 810 -18.32 14.33 7.39
C VAL A 810 -18.04 15.76 7.86
N LYS A 811 -17.56 16.62 6.97
CA LYS A 811 -17.28 18.02 7.29
C LYS A 811 -18.52 18.77 7.74
N MET A 812 -19.62 18.64 7.01
CA MET A 812 -20.89 19.25 7.37
C MET A 812 -21.39 18.80 8.73
N ALA A 813 -21.36 17.49 8.98
CA ALA A 813 -21.80 16.92 10.24
C ALA A 813 -20.92 17.38 11.43
N ALA A 814 -19.61 17.46 11.23
CA ALA A 814 -18.67 17.97 12.24
C ALA A 814 -18.97 19.43 12.59
N GLU A 815 -19.13 20.29 11.59
CA GLU A 815 -19.42 21.72 11.77
C GLU A 815 -20.80 21.94 12.43
N MET A 816 -21.83 21.26 11.97
CA MET A 816 -23.18 21.35 12.52
C MET A 816 -23.25 20.80 13.94
N GLY A 817 -22.59 19.69 14.20
CA GLY A 817 -22.50 19.10 15.54
C GLY A 817 -21.88 20.05 16.57
N ARG A 818 -20.77 20.68 16.20
CA ARG A 818 -20.08 21.66 17.07
C ARG A 818 -20.84 22.96 17.26
N LYS A 819 -21.63 23.35 16.27
CA LYS A 819 -22.48 24.52 16.38
C LYS A 819 -23.59 24.30 17.43
N THR A 820 -24.18 23.12 17.48
CA THR A 820 -25.20 22.76 18.45
C THR A 820 -24.58 22.44 19.82
N ARG A 821 -23.47 21.71 19.84
CA ARG A 821 -22.79 21.28 21.08
C ARG A 821 -21.28 21.52 20.93
N LYS A 822 -20.77 22.58 21.52
CA LYS A 822 -19.36 23.00 21.40
C LYS A 822 -18.35 21.95 21.84
N ASP A 823 -18.71 21.17 22.86
CA ASP A 823 -17.88 20.13 23.46
C ASP A 823 -18.13 18.73 22.89
N ILE A 824 -18.86 18.63 21.80
CA ILE A 824 -19.09 17.35 21.16
C ILE A 824 -17.76 16.72 20.73
N HIS A 825 -17.58 15.46 21.08
CA HIS A 825 -16.38 14.71 20.72
C HIS A 825 -16.61 14.03 19.36
N LEU A 826 -15.68 14.22 18.44
CA LEU A 826 -15.78 13.77 17.06
C LEU A 826 -14.66 12.80 16.70
N GLY A 827 -15.03 11.66 16.17
CA GLY A 827 -14.06 10.67 15.73
C GLY A 827 -14.52 9.87 14.50
N ILE A 828 -13.63 9.06 13.98
CA ILE A 828 -13.89 8.15 12.87
C ILE A 828 -13.51 6.73 13.28
N CYS A 829 -14.29 5.74 12.92
CA CYS A 829 -14.06 4.35 13.30
C CYS A 829 -14.20 3.32 12.18
N GLY A 830 -14.48 3.74 10.96
CA GLY A 830 -14.52 2.85 9.79
C GLY A 830 -13.13 2.33 9.39
N GLU A 831 -13.05 1.52 8.36
CA GLU A 831 -11.78 1.02 7.80
C GLU A 831 -10.82 2.16 7.40
N HIS A 832 -11.38 3.31 7.08
CA HIS A 832 -10.64 4.53 6.76
C HIS A 832 -9.78 5.08 7.93
N GLY A 833 -10.10 4.74 9.16
CA GLY A 833 -9.43 5.28 10.36
C GLY A 833 -7.94 4.94 10.47
N GLY A 834 -7.46 3.95 9.74
CA GLY A 834 -6.05 3.59 9.64
C GLY A 834 -5.38 4.02 8.33
N ASP A 835 -6.09 4.67 7.43
CA ASP A 835 -5.54 5.15 6.14
C ASP A 835 -4.89 6.53 6.31
N PRO A 836 -3.60 6.69 5.96
CA PRO A 836 -2.89 7.96 6.14
C PRO A 836 -3.54 9.17 5.47
N ALA A 837 -4.04 9.03 4.24
CA ALA A 837 -4.70 10.12 3.53
C ALA A 837 -6.02 10.53 4.19
N THR A 838 -6.77 9.56 4.67
CA THR A 838 -8.01 9.81 5.44
C THR A 838 -7.71 10.47 6.78
N ILE A 839 -6.64 10.08 7.46
CA ILE A 839 -6.21 10.69 8.72
C ILE A 839 -5.84 12.16 8.52
N ASP A 840 -5.15 12.48 7.44
CA ASP A 840 -4.87 13.88 7.06
C ASP A 840 -6.17 14.67 6.85
N PHE A 841 -7.13 14.10 6.16
CA PHE A 841 -8.48 14.68 6.01
C PHE A 841 -9.16 14.91 7.36
N CYS A 842 -9.13 13.93 8.27
CA CYS A 842 -9.69 14.06 9.62
C CYS A 842 -9.05 15.19 10.41
N HIS A 843 -7.73 15.36 10.29
CA HIS A 843 -7.01 16.47 10.89
C HIS A 843 -7.49 17.83 10.32
N ARG A 844 -7.60 17.94 9.00
CA ARG A 844 -8.05 19.19 8.33
C ARG A 844 -9.49 19.57 8.69
N VAL A 845 -10.35 18.59 8.85
CA VAL A 845 -11.75 18.79 9.26
C VAL A 845 -11.87 19.12 10.75
N GLY A 846 -10.84 18.79 11.52
CA GLY A 846 -10.80 19.09 12.96
C GLY A 846 -11.49 18.03 13.81
N LEU A 847 -11.45 16.76 13.43
CA LEU A 847 -11.87 15.66 14.29
C LEU A 847 -10.94 15.54 15.51
N ASP A 848 -11.43 14.94 16.59
CA ASP A 848 -10.68 14.77 17.84
C ASP A 848 -9.85 13.50 17.85
N TYR A 849 -10.35 12.42 17.22
CA TYR A 849 -9.65 11.15 17.18
C TYR A 849 -9.93 10.35 15.90
N VAL A 850 -9.03 9.41 15.62
CA VAL A 850 -9.23 8.33 14.67
C VAL A 850 -9.19 7.00 15.43
N SER A 851 -9.95 6.01 14.97
CA SER A 851 -9.98 4.67 15.55
C SER A 851 -9.73 3.64 14.46
N CYS A 852 -8.83 2.71 14.70
CA CYS A 852 -8.38 1.73 13.73
C CYS A 852 -8.08 0.37 14.38
N SER A 853 -7.85 -0.64 13.58
CA SER A 853 -7.44 -1.96 14.09
C SER A 853 -6.12 -1.86 14.87
N PRO A 854 -5.85 -2.76 15.82
CA PRO A 854 -4.68 -2.68 16.70
C PRO A 854 -3.34 -2.52 15.97
N TYR A 855 -3.12 -3.26 14.90
CA TYR A 855 -1.87 -3.23 14.13
C TYR A 855 -1.71 -1.97 13.27
N ARG A 856 -2.76 -1.20 13.08
CA ARG A 856 -2.71 0.10 12.39
C ARG A 856 -2.45 1.28 13.34
N VAL A 857 -2.47 1.06 14.63
CA VAL A 857 -2.26 2.14 15.62
C VAL A 857 -0.94 2.89 15.41
N PRO A 858 0.22 2.23 15.22
CA PRO A 858 1.46 2.96 14.94
C PRO A 858 1.40 3.78 13.64
N ILE A 859 0.80 3.22 12.60
CA ILE A 859 0.61 3.91 11.31
C ILE A 859 -0.23 5.16 11.51
N ALA A 860 -1.33 5.05 12.23
CA ALA A 860 -2.23 6.18 12.51
C ALA A 860 -1.55 7.26 13.34
N ARG A 861 -0.74 6.90 14.34
CA ARG A 861 0.03 7.85 15.15
C ARG A 861 1.01 8.65 14.29
N LEU A 862 1.75 7.99 13.43
CA LEU A 862 2.67 8.66 12.52
C LEU A 862 1.93 9.51 11.48
N ALA A 863 0.88 9.00 10.88
CA ALA A 863 0.06 9.75 9.92
C ALA A 863 -0.57 11.00 10.56
N ALA A 864 -1.06 10.91 11.80
CA ALA A 864 -1.58 12.05 12.54
C ALA A 864 -0.50 13.11 12.82
N ALA A 865 0.72 12.69 13.15
CA ALA A 865 1.85 13.60 13.34
C ALA A 865 2.22 14.30 12.02
N GLN A 866 2.29 13.57 10.93
CA GLN A 866 2.58 14.14 9.60
C GLN A 866 1.48 15.12 9.16
N ALA A 867 0.22 14.80 9.42
CA ALA A 867 -0.89 15.71 9.15
C ALA A 867 -0.77 17.02 9.94
N ALA A 868 -0.39 16.96 11.21
CA ALA A 868 -0.14 18.14 12.03
C ALA A 868 1.02 19.00 11.52
N ILE A 869 2.07 18.38 11.00
CA ILE A 869 3.23 19.07 10.41
C ILE A 869 2.87 19.73 9.08
N ASN A 870 2.18 19.00 8.20
CA ASN A 870 1.86 19.45 6.84
C ASN A 870 0.74 20.50 6.78
N ASN A 871 -0.07 20.62 7.81
CA ASN A 871 -1.21 21.55 7.90
C ASN A 871 -1.03 22.62 8.99
N LYS A 872 0.17 23.10 9.20
CA LYS A 872 0.47 24.20 10.13
C LYS A 872 -0.04 25.55 9.61
#